data_4e3256b8e29b32f210f2a362b786eadc
#
_entry.id   4e3256b8e29b32f210f2a362b786eadc
#
_cell.length_a   1.000
_cell.length_b   1.000
_cell.length_c   1.000
_cell.angle_alpha   90.00
_cell.angle_beta   90.00
_cell.angle_gamma   90.00
#
_symmetry.space_group_name_H-M   'P 1'
#
loop_
_entity.id
_entity.type
_entity.pdbx_description
1 polymer ?
#
loop_
_entity_poly.entity_id
_entity_poly.type
_entity_poly.pdbx_seq_one_letter_code
_entity_poly.pdbx_strand_id
1 'polypeptide(L)'
;MAQDVLTDLNKVRNIGIMAHIDAGKTTTTERILFYTGVNRKAGETHDGASTTDWMEQEKERGITITSAAVTCFWDNNQINIIDTPGHVDFTVEVERSLRVLDGAVAVFDGKEGVEPQSEQVWRQAEKYDVPRICFVNKMDKLGADFYYTVQTIIDRLGAKPLVLQLPIGAEDDFDGIIDLLEMKAHVWPGKTEIGTEAQIQDIPDDLKERAEEYREKLLETVAETDEELMEKYFGGEELTLDEIKGAIRKLTVNSEIYPVLCGSAYKNKGIQPMLNAVIDFLPTPLDVGEVHGHKVGDEETELTRKPAKDEPFSALAFKIAVHPFFGKLTFVRVYSGRVDPGAQVANSTKGKKERVGKLFQMHANKENPVDEAVAGNIYAFIGLKDTTTGDTLCDLNDQIVLESMTFPDPVIDVSIEPKTKADQEKLSTAIQKLAEEDPTFSVRLDDETGQTVIGGMGELHLDVLVDRMKREFKVEANVGKPQVAYRETIKGSVEKYDYTHKKQTGGSGQFAKVQIRLEPLEQEAVEEGETYAFGDEVTGGRVPKEYIPSVDAGIQDAMQYGILAGYPMVNVKATLVDGAYHEVDSSEMAFKVAGSMAFKEAARKCQPVILEPLMAVEVTTPEDYMGEVIGDLNSRRGQVNAMEERSGARVVKANVPLSEMFGYVGDLRSKTQGRANYSMVFSHYAEVPASVSKEIIAKATGE
;
A
#
# COMPACT_ATOMS: atom_id res chain seq x y z
N MET A 1 -20.73 15.49 -24.81
CA MET A 1 -20.74 14.23 -25.54
C MET A 1 -20.02 13.25 -24.68
N ALA A 2 -20.61 12.12 -24.32
CA ALA A 2 -19.89 11.04 -23.63
C ALA A 2 -18.74 10.60 -24.55
N GLN A 3 -17.52 10.73 -24.12
CA GLN A 3 -16.39 10.13 -24.82
C GLN A 3 -16.58 8.62 -24.73
N ASP A 4 -16.65 7.96 -25.89
CA ASP A 4 -16.73 6.51 -25.92
C ASP A 4 -15.52 5.92 -25.16
N VAL A 5 -15.81 4.97 -24.27
CA VAL A 5 -14.77 4.22 -23.57
C VAL A 5 -13.89 3.57 -24.64
N LEU A 6 -12.57 3.83 -24.60
CA LEU A 6 -11.66 3.20 -25.54
C LEU A 6 -11.69 1.68 -25.36
N THR A 7 -12.08 0.99 -26.40
CA THR A 7 -12.14 -0.48 -26.42
C THR A 7 -10.83 -1.12 -26.85
N ASP A 8 -9.92 -0.34 -27.44
CA ASP A 8 -8.58 -0.79 -27.83
C ASP A 8 -7.64 -0.72 -26.64
N LEU A 9 -7.38 -1.87 -26.01
CA LEU A 9 -6.52 -1.97 -24.83
C LEU A 9 -5.05 -1.59 -25.07
N ASN A 10 -4.59 -1.56 -26.31
CA ASN A 10 -3.26 -1.04 -26.65
C ASN A 10 -3.13 0.46 -26.33
N LYS A 11 -4.25 1.16 -26.27
CA LYS A 11 -4.33 2.60 -26.00
C LYS A 11 -4.72 2.93 -24.57
N VAL A 12 -4.70 1.97 -23.65
CA VAL A 12 -5.04 2.16 -22.25
C VAL A 12 -3.79 2.03 -21.41
N ARG A 13 -3.62 2.94 -20.43
CA ARG A 13 -2.58 2.90 -19.40
C ARG A 13 -3.24 3.06 -18.05
N ASN A 14 -2.98 2.13 -17.14
CA ASN A 14 -3.41 2.21 -15.75
C ASN A 14 -2.18 2.46 -14.89
N ILE A 15 -1.97 3.69 -14.48
CA ILE A 15 -0.73 4.11 -13.84
C ILE A 15 -0.97 4.71 -12.45
N GLY A 16 0.03 4.56 -11.59
CA GLY A 16 0.13 5.25 -10.32
C GLY A 16 1.19 6.34 -10.35
N ILE A 17 0.99 7.38 -9.56
CA ILE A 17 2.03 8.36 -9.26
C ILE A 17 2.48 8.09 -7.84
N MET A 18 3.73 7.69 -7.68
CA MET A 18 4.34 7.34 -6.40
C MET A 18 5.51 8.28 -6.10
N ALA A 19 5.60 8.74 -4.86
CA ALA A 19 6.61 9.69 -4.45
C ALA A 19 6.75 9.75 -2.93
N HIS A 20 7.91 10.20 -2.47
CA HIS A 20 8.08 10.70 -1.11
C HIS A 20 7.21 11.96 -0.86
N ILE A 21 6.92 12.24 0.42
CA ILE A 21 6.27 13.49 0.84
C ILE A 21 7.10 14.66 0.32
N ASP A 22 6.42 15.67 -0.17
CA ASP A 22 7.04 16.87 -0.75
C ASP A 22 7.92 16.68 -1.99
N ALA A 23 8.02 15.49 -2.60
CA ALA A 23 8.72 15.33 -3.88
C ALA A 23 8.01 16.00 -5.07
N GLY A 24 6.80 16.51 -4.86
CA GLY A 24 6.00 17.20 -5.86
C GLY A 24 5.02 16.31 -6.60
N LYS A 25 4.58 15.22 -5.96
CA LYS A 25 3.59 14.29 -6.50
C LYS A 25 2.31 14.98 -6.95
N THR A 26 1.62 15.67 -6.04
CA THR A 26 0.35 16.35 -6.34
C THR A 26 0.53 17.43 -7.41
N THR A 27 1.62 18.20 -7.36
CA THR A 27 1.93 19.18 -8.40
C THR A 27 2.11 18.52 -9.76
N THR A 28 2.80 17.38 -9.83
CA THR A 28 2.96 16.61 -11.07
C THR A 28 1.63 16.11 -11.60
N THR A 29 0.80 15.53 -10.74
CA THR A 29 -0.56 15.06 -11.10
C THR A 29 -1.44 16.21 -11.62
N GLU A 30 -1.46 17.35 -10.94
CA GLU A 30 -2.23 18.53 -11.38
C GLU A 30 -1.75 19.07 -12.75
N ARG A 31 -0.44 19.03 -13.03
CA ARG A 31 0.08 19.40 -14.37
C ARG A 31 -0.34 18.40 -15.44
N ILE A 32 -0.31 17.10 -15.13
CA ILE A 32 -0.84 16.08 -16.05
C ILE A 32 -2.31 16.37 -16.38
N LEU A 33 -3.15 16.59 -15.36
CA LEU A 33 -4.57 16.88 -15.54
C LEU A 33 -4.82 18.17 -16.33
N PHE A 34 -3.96 19.15 -16.19
CA PHE A 34 -4.04 20.37 -16.99
C PHE A 34 -3.66 20.13 -18.46
N TYR A 35 -2.50 19.51 -18.74
CA TYR A 35 -2.05 19.27 -20.11
C TYR A 35 -2.96 18.31 -20.88
N THR A 36 -3.63 17.40 -20.19
CA THR A 36 -4.64 16.49 -20.76
C THR A 36 -6.02 17.13 -20.89
N GLY A 37 -6.19 18.39 -20.49
CA GLY A 37 -7.43 19.15 -20.64
C GLY A 37 -8.54 18.79 -19.64
N VAL A 38 -8.25 17.99 -18.63
CA VAL A 38 -9.22 17.66 -17.56
C VAL A 38 -9.48 18.88 -16.70
N ASN A 39 -8.43 19.62 -16.34
CA ASN A 39 -8.51 20.86 -15.58
C ASN A 39 -8.31 22.08 -16.49
N ARG A 40 -9.11 23.13 -16.27
CA ARG A 40 -8.96 24.42 -16.97
C ARG A 40 -7.91 25.32 -16.32
N LYS A 41 -7.58 25.06 -15.07
CA LYS A 41 -6.53 25.75 -14.29
C LYS A 41 -5.77 24.68 -13.52
N ALA A 42 -4.46 24.81 -13.47
CA ALA A 42 -3.68 23.95 -12.59
C ALA A 42 -3.89 24.40 -11.15
N GLY A 43 -4.26 23.47 -10.28
CA GLY A 43 -4.34 23.67 -8.84
C GLY A 43 -2.93 23.76 -8.25
N GLU A 44 -2.75 24.64 -7.28
CA GLU A 44 -1.54 24.69 -6.46
C GLU A 44 -1.87 24.08 -5.08
N THR A 45 -1.02 23.17 -4.62
CA THR A 45 -1.16 22.51 -3.31
C THR A 45 -1.18 23.49 -2.16
N HIS A 46 -0.34 24.52 -2.23
CA HIS A 46 -0.26 25.55 -1.18
C HIS A 46 -1.50 26.43 -1.07
N ASP A 47 -2.27 26.52 -2.14
CA ASP A 47 -3.51 27.31 -2.17
C ASP A 47 -4.75 26.47 -1.88
N GLY A 48 -4.59 25.16 -1.58
CA GLY A 48 -5.71 24.23 -1.33
C GLY A 48 -6.61 24.00 -2.55
N ALA A 49 -6.10 24.26 -3.75
CA ALA A 49 -6.85 24.21 -5.01
C ALA A 49 -6.62 22.92 -5.82
N SER A 50 -5.99 21.91 -5.22
CA SER A 50 -5.75 20.61 -5.87
C SER A 50 -7.06 19.89 -6.16
N THR A 51 -7.13 19.25 -7.32
CA THR A 51 -8.31 18.49 -7.79
C THR A 51 -8.31 17.09 -7.21
N THR A 52 -7.13 16.50 -6.99
CA THR A 52 -6.95 15.14 -6.44
C THR A 52 -7.09 15.11 -4.94
N ASP A 53 -6.68 16.16 -4.23
CA ASP A 53 -6.84 16.31 -2.79
C ASP A 53 -8.21 16.93 -2.49
N TRP A 54 -9.24 16.10 -2.39
CA TRP A 54 -10.63 16.54 -2.22
C TRP A 54 -11.04 16.73 -0.76
N MET A 55 -10.37 16.06 0.18
CA MET A 55 -10.64 16.19 1.61
C MET A 55 -10.10 17.54 2.14
N GLU A 56 -10.86 18.17 3.05
CA GLU A 56 -10.38 19.40 3.72
C GLU A 56 -9.06 19.20 4.43
N GLN A 57 -8.86 18.03 5.04
CA GLN A 57 -7.62 17.67 5.74
C GLN A 57 -6.42 17.53 4.80
N GLU A 58 -6.60 17.02 3.60
CA GLU A 58 -5.56 16.97 2.57
C GLU A 58 -5.10 18.38 2.21
N LYS A 59 -6.04 19.29 2.04
CA LYS A 59 -5.79 20.70 1.73
C LYS A 59 -5.13 21.45 2.88
N GLU A 60 -5.62 21.24 4.12
CA GLU A 60 -5.07 21.86 5.31
C GLU A 60 -3.66 21.40 5.65
N ARG A 61 -3.37 20.12 5.44
CA ARG A 61 -2.08 19.49 5.76
C ARG A 61 -1.09 19.48 4.59
N GLY A 62 -1.57 19.72 3.36
CA GLY A 62 -0.77 19.68 2.14
C GLY A 62 -0.27 18.27 1.77
N ILE A 63 -0.96 17.21 2.21
CA ILE A 63 -0.61 15.82 1.95
C ILE A 63 -1.79 15.06 1.37
N THR A 64 -1.54 14.12 0.46
CA THR A 64 -2.56 13.18 -0.02
C THR A 64 -2.77 12.10 1.03
N ILE A 65 -4.02 11.90 1.45
CA ILE A 65 -4.42 10.91 2.45
C ILE A 65 -5.07 9.72 1.79
N THR A 66 -6.00 9.98 0.84
CA THR A 66 -6.70 8.94 0.10
C THR A 66 -6.32 8.95 -1.37
N SER A 67 -6.19 7.76 -1.97
CA SER A 67 -5.96 7.66 -3.40
C SER A 67 -7.15 8.17 -4.20
N ALA A 68 -6.89 8.98 -5.21
CA ALA A 68 -7.89 9.46 -6.17
C ALA A 68 -7.68 8.76 -7.52
N ALA A 69 -8.76 8.27 -8.13
CA ALA A 69 -8.72 7.70 -9.46
C ALA A 69 -9.27 8.72 -10.48
N VAL A 70 -8.48 9.04 -11.48
CA VAL A 70 -8.84 10.02 -12.52
C VAL A 70 -8.50 9.47 -13.89
N THR A 71 -9.43 9.62 -14.83
CA THR A 71 -9.21 9.28 -16.25
C THR A 71 -8.90 10.53 -17.05
N CYS A 72 -7.86 10.49 -17.87
CA CYS A 72 -7.48 11.54 -18.80
C CYS A 72 -7.03 10.94 -20.14
N PHE A 73 -6.81 11.81 -21.12
CA PHE A 73 -6.44 11.40 -22.49
C PHE A 73 -5.23 12.18 -22.97
N TRP A 74 -4.26 11.48 -23.57
CA TRP A 74 -3.08 12.07 -24.17
C TRP A 74 -2.74 11.33 -25.48
N ASP A 75 -2.54 12.06 -26.54
CA ASP A 75 -2.19 11.51 -27.86
C ASP A 75 -3.06 10.30 -28.26
N ASN A 76 -4.37 10.44 -28.18
CA ASN A 76 -5.37 9.39 -28.45
C ASN A 76 -5.28 8.13 -27.59
N ASN A 77 -4.54 8.20 -26.46
CA ASN A 77 -4.49 7.15 -25.46
C ASN A 77 -5.28 7.58 -24.22
N GLN A 78 -5.90 6.61 -23.57
CA GLN A 78 -6.55 6.79 -22.29
C GLN A 78 -5.56 6.46 -21.15
N ILE A 79 -5.43 7.36 -20.20
CA ILE A 79 -4.60 7.18 -19.02
C ILE A 79 -5.50 7.25 -17.79
N ASN A 80 -5.58 6.14 -17.06
CA ASN A 80 -6.22 6.08 -15.76
C ASN A 80 -5.12 6.27 -14.72
N ILE A 81 -5.20 7.34 -13.94
CA ILE A 81 -4.21 7.70 -12.93
C ILE A 81 -4.80 7.40 -11.56
N ILE A 82 -4.08 6.66 -10.74
CA ILE A 82 -4.33 6.56 -9.31
C ILE A 82 -3.26 7.35 -8.58
N ASP A 83 -3.68 8.45 -7.96
CA ASP A 83 -2.80 9.27 -7.13
C ASP A 83 -2.69 8.65 -5.74
N THR A 84 -1.51 8.14 -5.37
CA THR A 84 -1.28 7.40 -4.12
C THR A 84 -0.76 8.31 -3.02
N PRO A 85 -1.12 8.08 -1.73
CA PRO A 85 -0.50 8.80 -0.63
C PRO A 85 1.02 8.62 -0.58
N GLY A 86 1.72 9.64 -0.11
CA GLY A 86 3.17 9.58 0.11
C GLY A 86 3.57 9.33 1.57
N HIS A 87 2.62 9.32 2.52
CA HIS A 87 2.91 9.16 3.94
C HIS A 87 2.82 7.69 4.37
N VAL A 88 3.76 7.29 5.22
CA VAL A 88 3.87 5.89 5.70
C VAL A 88 2.66 5.38 6.46
N ASP A 89 1.92 6.24 7.15
CA ASP A 89 0.71 5.86 7.86
C ASP A 89 -0.41 5.41 6.92
N PHE A 90 -0.29 5.75 5.62
CA PHE A 90 -1.23 5.38 4.56
C PHE A 90 -0.69 4.31 3.59
N THR A 91 0.25 3.50 4.06
CA THR A 91 0.89 2.41 3.28
C THR A 91 -0.13 1.51 2.58
N VAL A 92 -1.25 1.25 3.23
CA VAL A 92 -2.34 0.41 2.69
C VAL A 92 -3.00 1.01 1.47
N GLU A 93 -3.19 2.32 1.43
CA GLU A 93 -3.71 3.00 0.23
C GLU A 93 -2.74 2.85 -0.95
N VAL A 94 -1.44 2.84 -0.67
CA VAL A 94 -0.40 2.59 -1.67
C VAL A 94 -0.46 1.15 -2.17
N GLU A 95 -0.54 0.16 -1.27
CA GLU A 95 -0.62 -1.26 -1.64
C GLU A 95 -1.87 -1.59 -2.46
N ARG A 96 -3.03 -1.08 -2.05
CA ARG A 96 -4.28 -1.23 -2.81
C ARG A 96 -4.14 -0.71 -4.23
N SER A 97 -3.52 0.46 -4.37
CA SER A 97 -3.31 1.08 -5.67
C SER A 97 -2.36 0.27 -6.52
N LEU A 98 -1.21 -0.11 -5.98
CA LEU A 98 -0.18 -0.88 -6.70
C LEU A 98 -0.70 -2.23 -7.21
N ARG A 99 -1.59 -2.89 -6.45
CA ARG A 99 -2.16 -4.19 -6.84
C ARG A 99 -2.96 -4.14 -8.16
N VAL A 100 -3.53 -2.99 -8.49
CA VAL A 100 -4.41 -2.81 -9.66
C VAL A 100 -3.79 -1.99 -10.79
N LEU A 101 -2.58 -1.50 -10.60
CA LEU A 101 -1.84 -0.73 -11.59
C LEU A 101 -1.07 -1.65 -12.53
N ASP A 102 -0.94 -1.19 -13.78
CA ASP A 102 -0.11 -1.85 -14.79
C ASP A 102 1.30 -1.23 -14.83
N GLY A 103 1.45 0.02 -14.41
CA GLY A 103 2.71 0.73 -14.34
C GLY A 103 2.66 1.92 -13.38
N ALA A 104 3.80 2.52 -13.11
CA ALA A 104 3.88 3.68 -12.22
C ALA A 104 4.92 4.71 -12.68
N VAL A 105 4.70 5.96 -12.27
CA VAL A 105 5.69 7.04 -12.35
C VAL A 105 6.23 7.29 -10.95
N ALA A 106 7.50 7.01 -10.74
CA ALA A 106 8.20 7.29 -9.49
C ALA A 106 8.82 8.69 -9.55
N VAL A 107 8.32 9.60 -8.73
CA VAL A 107 8.77 11.00 -8.67
C VAL A 107 9.79 11.16 -7.56
N PHE A 108 10.99 11.62 -7.89
CA PHE A 108 12.07 11.88 -6.94
C PHE A 108 12.33 13.39 -6.85
N ASP A 109 12.68 13.86 -5.66
CA ASP A 109 13.17 15.23 -5.47
C ASP A 109 14.62 15.32 -6.00
N GLY A 110 14.86 16.21 -6.95
CA GLY A 110 16.19 16.37 -7.58
C GLY A 110 17.29 16.83 -6.62
N LYS A 111 16.93 17.35 -5.45
CA LYS A 111 17.89 17.72 -4.41
C LYS A 111 18.16 16.57 -3.43
N GLU A 112 17.09 15.95 -2.92
CA GLU A 112 17.19 14.96 -1.84
C GLU A 112 17.53 13.56 -2.36
N GLY A 113 17.21 13.28 -3.63
CA GLY A 113 17.35 11.95 -4.22
C GLY A 113 16.36 10.94 -3.67
N VAL A 114 16.81 9.68 -3.54
CA VAL A 114 15.99 8.63 -2.93
C VAL A 114 15.96 8.77 -1.42
N GLU A 115 14.77 8.88 -0.86
CA GLU A 115 14.51 9.00 0.57
C GLU A 115 13.86 7.71 1.12
N PRO A 116 13.80 7.49 2.44
CA PRO A 116 13.30 6.22 3.02
C PRO A 116 11.89 5.84 2.59
N GLN A 117 11.01 6.84 2.45
CA GLN A 117 9.65 6.59 1.97
C GLN A 117 9.65 6.21 0.49
N SER A 118 10.57 6.76 -0.31
CA SER A 118 10.77 6.33 -1.70
C SER A 118 11.19 4.87 -1.77
N GLU A 119 12.12 4.44 -0.90
CA GLU A 119 12.55 3.04 -0.81
C GLU A 119 11.39 2.10 -0.46
N GLN A 120 10.55 2.50 0.50
CA GLN A 120 9.40 1.70 0.92
C GLN A 120 8.39 1.52 -0.21
N VAL A 121 7.97 2.62 -0.84
CA VAL A 121 7.01 2.57 -1.95
C VAL A 121 7.59 1.82 -3.15
N TRP A 122 8.89 1.94 -3.39
CA TRP A 122 9.60 1.20 -4.42
C TRP A 122 9.56 -0.32 -4.16
N ARG A 123 9.86 -0.77 -2.93
CA ARG A 123 9.76 -2.20 -2.55
C ARG A 123 8.34 -2.74 -2.66
N GLN A 124 7.34 -1.93 -2.31
CA GLN A 124 5.94 -2.31 -2.50
C GLN A 124 5.60 -2.49 -3.99
N ALA A 125 6.11 -1.62 -4.87
CA ALA A 125 5.94 -1.78 -6.30
C ALA A 125 6.67 -3.02 -6.84
N GLU A 126 7.81 -3.40 -6.27
CA GLU A 126 8.51 -4.67 -6.59
C GLU A 126 7.69 -5.89 -6.19
N LYS A 127 7.06 -5.87 -5.01
CA LYS A 127 6.19 -6.96 -4.54
C LYS A 127 5.07 -7.31 -5.53
N TYR A 128 4.58 -6.33 -6.27
CA TYR A 128 3.49 -6.48 -7.25
C TYR A 128 3.98 -6.44 -8.71
N ASP A 129 5.28 -6.56 -8.94
CA ASP A 129 5.92 -6.53 -10.26
C ASP A 129 5.46 -5.35 -11.15
N VAL A 130 5.25 -4.18 -10.56
CA VAL A 130 4.79 -2.98 -11.26
C VAL A 130 5.94 -2.30 -11.99
N PRO A 131 5.97 -2.27 -13.34
CA PRO A 131 6.96 -1.53 -14.12
C PRO A 131 6.91 -0.02 -13.82
N ARG A 132 8.06 0.62 -13.81
CA ARG A 132 8.18 2.04 -13.41
C ARG A 132 9.03 2.85 -14.36
N ILE A 133 8.66 4.12 -14.53
CA ILE A 133 9.54 5.16 -15.04
C ILE A 133 9.86 6.13 -13.89
N CYS A 134 11.05 6.70 -13.89
CA CYS A 134 11.51 7.63 -12.88
C CYS A 134 11.44 9.06 -13.42
N PHE A 135 10.90 9.98 -12.63
CA PHE A 135 10.86 11.40 -12.95
C PHE A 135 11.57 12.20 -11.86
N VAL A 136 12.75 12.72 -12.19
CA VAL A 136 13.52 13.60 -11.30
C VAL A 136 12.93 15.01 -11.38
N ASN A 137 12.14 15.35 -10.38
CA ASN A 137 11.40 16.60 -10.28
C ASN A 137 12.17 17.65 -9.50
N LYS A 138 11.69 18.88 -9.53
CA LYS A 138 12.26 20.03 -8.82
C LYS A 138 13.69 20.36 -9.21
N MET A 139 14.02 20.21 -10.49
CA MET A 139 15.31 20.59 -11.02
C MET A 139 15.60 22.11 -10.89
N ASP A 140 14.57 22.91 -10.62
CA ASP A 140 14.61 24.34 -10.34
C ASP A 140 14.94 24.68 -8.88
N LYS A 141 15.01 23.71 -7.98
CA LYS A 141 15.27 23.92 -6.55
C LYS A 141 16.76 24.10 -6.28
N LEU A 142 17.10 25.02 -5.37
CA LEU A 142 18.49 25.23 -4.92
C LEU A 142 19.08 23.93 -4.38
N GLY A 143 20.22 23.50 -4.93
CA GLY A 143 20.89 22.24 -4.60
C GLY A 143 20.40 21.03 -5.42
N ALA A 144 19.59 21.23 -6.46
CA ALA A 144 19.17 20.15 -7.34
C ALA A 144 20.35 19.59 -8.15
N ASP A 145 20.53 18.27 -8.08
CA ASP A 145 21.55 17.51 -8.80
C ASP A 145 20.96 16.24 -9.41
N PHE A 146 20.74 16.23 -10.70
CA PHE A 146 20.21 15.12 -11.44
C PHE A 146 21.08 13.86 -11.33
N TYR A 147 22.38 14.03 -11.50
CA TYR A 147 23.33 12.90 -11.53
C TYR A 147 23.45 12.24 -10.17
N TYR A 148 23.47 13.04 -9.11
CA TYR A 148 23.40 12.54 -7.75
C TYR A 148 22.11 11.74 -7.52
N THR A 149 20.96 12.26 -7.94
CA THR A 149 19.66 11.57 -7.79
C THR A 149 19.67 10.23 -8.52
N VAL A 150 20.19 10.17 -9.77
CA VAL A 150 20.32 8.90 -10.50
C VAL A 150 21.25 7.92 -9.76
N GLN A 151 22.35 8.41 -9.19
CA GLN A 151 23.25 7.56 -8.40
C GLN A 151 22.53 6.99 -7.15
N THR A 152 21.70 7.77 -6.47
CA THR A 152 20.92 7.25 -5.33
C THR A 152 19.89 6.18 -5.73
N ILE A 153 19.37 6.21 -6.95
CA ILE A 153 18.50 5.14 -7.47
C ILE A 153 19.29 3.83 -7.58
N ILE A 154 20.54 3.88 -8.04
CA ILE A 154 21.43 2.71 -8.11
C ILE A 154 21.76 2.21 -6.71
N ASP A 155 22.27 3.09 -5.85
CA ASP A 155 22.88 2.71 -4.58
C ASP A 155 21.86 2.26 -3.52
N ARG A 156 20.65 2.83 -3.54
CA ARG A 156 19.64 2.60 -2.50
C ARG A 156 18.55 1.64 -2.94
N LEU A 157 18.15 1.72 -4.21
CA LEU A 157 17.09 0.86 -4.73
C LEU A 157 17.65 -0.41 -5.39
N GLY A 158 18.97 -0.46 -5.67
CA GLY A 158 19.57 -1.55 -6.42
C GLY A 158 19.05 -1.64 -7.86
N ALA A 159 18.40 -0.57 -8.34
CA ALA A 159 17.76 -0.52 -9.65
C ALA A 159 18.77 -0.23 -10.76
N LYS A 160 18.39 -0.58 -12.00
CA LYS A 160 19.13 -0.25 -13.21
C LYS A 160 18.47 0.91 -13.95
N PRO A 161 18.82 2.18 -13.64
CA PRO A 161 18.24 3.32 -14.34
C PRO A 161 18.77 3.40 -15.76
N LEU A 162 17.89 3.67 -16.72
CA LEU A 162 18.26 4.03 -18.09
C LEU A 162 17.92 5.51 -18.30
N VAL A 163 18.93 6.35 -18.36
CA VAL A 163 18.76 7.79 -18.54
C VAL A 163 18.31 8.09 -19.96
N LEU A 164 17.11 8.65 -20.12
CA LEU A 164 16.56 9.07 -21.40
C LEU A 164 16.69 10.57 -21.65
N GLN A 165 16.87 11.35 -20.59
CA GLN A 165 16.95 12.80 -20.65
C GLN A 165 18.05 13.30 -19.75
N LEU A 166 18.70 14.39 -20.17
CA LEU A 166 19.65 15.15 -19.36
C LEU A 166 19.08 16.56 -19.11
N PRO A 167 19.31 17.17 -17.93
CA PRO A 167 18.88 18.53 -17.67
C PRO A 167 19.75 19.53 -18.42
N ILE A 168 19.13 20.62 -18.87
CA ILE A 168 19.81 21.80 -19.36
C ILE A 168 19.78 22.84 -18.24
N GLY A 169 20.93 23.01 -17.57
CA GLY A 169 21.03 23.83 -16.36
C GLY A 169 20.46 23.10 -15.12
N ALA A 170 20.54 23.81 -14.00
CA ALA A 170 19.98 23.38 -12.71
C ALA A 170 19.57 24.61 -11.91
N GLU A 171 18.77 24.46 -10.87
CA GLU A 171 18.30 25.54 -10.03
C GLU A 171 17.56 26.63 -10.84
N ASP A 172 17.89 27.89 -10.62
CA ASP A 172 17.28 29.02 -11.38
C ASP A 172 17.59 28.99 -12.88
N ASP A 173 18.71 28.36 -13.26
CA ASP A 173 19.15 28.20 -14.65
C ASP A 173 18.62 26.96 -15.34
N PHE A 174 17.69 26.22 -14.70
CA PHE A 174 17.04 25.06 -15.32
C PHE A 174 16.08 25.50 -16.42
N ASP A 175 16.50 25.36 -17.67
CA ASP A 175 15.74 25.83 -18.83
C ASP A 175 15.10 24.73 -19.67
N GLY A 176 15.52 23.50 -19.53
CA GLY A 176 14.98 22.43 -20.36
C GLY A 176 15.66 21.08 -20.16
N ILE A 177 15.45 20.22 -21.14
CA ILE A 177 15.98 18.86 -21.18
C ILE A 177 16.63 18.57 -22.52
N ILE A 178 17.58 17.64 -22.50
CA ILE A 178 18.11 16.99 -23.70
C ILE A 178 17.38 15.65 -23.84
N ASP A 179 16.69 15.45 -24.95
CA ASP A 179 16.12 14.14 -25.30
C ASP A 179 17.21 13.29 -25.97
N LEU A 180 17.63 12.23 -25.32
CA LEU A 180 18.65 11.30 -25.80
C LEU A 180 18.13 10.33 -26.87
N LEU A 181 16.82 10.22 -27.06
CA LEU A 181 16.23 9.41 -28.13
C LEU A 181 16.34 10.12 -29.49
N GLU A 182 16.07 11.40 -29.52
CA GLU A 182 16.10 12.22 -30.75
C GLU A 182 17.38 13.06 -30.87
N MET A 183 18.18 13.14 -29.81
CA MET A 183 19.38 13.99 -29.69
C MET A 183 19.05 15.46 -30.01
N LYS A 184 18.00 15.96 -29.35
CA LYS A 184 17.53 17.35 -29.44
C LYS A 184 17.35 17.95 -28.05
N ALA A 185 17.44 19.25 -27.97
CA ALA A 185 17.14 20.01 -26.77
C ALA A 185 15.68 20.52 -26.82
N HIS A 186 14.96 20.29 -25.74
CA HIS A 186 13.63 20.84 -25.51
C HIS A 186 13.74 21.94 -24.45
N VAL A 187 13.56 23.18 -24.82
CA VAL A 187 13.82 24.34 -23.98
C VAL A 187 12.55 25.14 -23.73
N TRP A 188 12.32 25.50 -22.48
CA TRP A 188 11.25 26.40 -22.02
C TRP A 188 11.90 27.66 -21.41
N PRO A 189 12.24 28.67 -22.24
CA PRO A 189 13.02 29.81 -21.75
C PRO A 189 12.23 30.69 -20.77
N GLY A 190 12.90 31.10 -19.70
CA GLY A 190 12.36 32.03 -18.70
C GLY A 190 11.24 31.45 -17.82
N LYS A 191 10.35 32.36 -17.37
CA LYS A 191 9.14 31.94 -16.65
C LYS A 191 8.14 31.37 -17.65
N THR A 192 7.94 30.06 -17.59
CA THR A 192 7.06 29.35 -18.49
C THR A 192 5.63 29.39 -17.97
N GLU A 193 4.73 29.98 -18.73
CA GLU A 193 3.30 29.89 -18.47
C GLU A 193 2.85 28.44 -18.68
N ILE A 194 1.87 28.03 -17.89
CA ILE A 194 1.29 26.70 -18.02
C ILE A 194 0.66 26.53 -19.40
N GLY A 195 0.94 25.40 -20.06
CA GLY A 195 0.47 25.12 -21.43
C GLY A 195 1.45 25.53 -22.55
N THR A 196 2.60 26.12 -22.20
CA THR A 196 3.63 26.46 -23.18
C THR A 196 4.32 25.19 -23.69
N GLU A 197 4.47 25.09 -25.01
CA GLU A 197 5.24 24.02 -25.65
C GLU A 197 6.75 24.34 -25.63
N ALA A 198 7.57 23.29 -25.58
CA ALA A 198 9.01 23.44 -25.65
C ALA A 198 9.45 23.92 -27.03
N GLN A 199 10.51 24.75 -27.05
CA GLN A 199 11.24 25.05 -28.27
C GLN A 199 12.25 23.93 -28.53
N ILE A 200 12.12 23.24 -29.66
CA ILE A 200 13.06 22.19 -30.05
C ILE A 200 14.22 22.82 -30.79
N GLN A 201 15.44 22.57 -30.32
CA GLN A 201 16.68 23.13 -30.87
C GLN A 201 17.82 22.12 -30.78
N ASP A 202 18.97 22.50 -31.34
CA ASP A 202 20.18 21.68 -31.24
C ASP A 202 20.73 21.70 -29.79
N ILE A 203 21.40 20.61 -29.40
CA ILE A 203 22.00 20.46 -28.08
C ILE A 203 23.07 21.54 -27.90
N PRO A 204 23.09 22.25 -26.75
CA PRO A 204 24.13 23.22 -26.43
C PRO A 204 25.53 22.59 -26.51
N ASP A 205 26.52 23.34 -27.05
CA ASP A 205 27.84 22.81 -27.32
C ASP A 205 28.59 22.28 -26.10
N ASP A 206 28.35 22.87 -24.93
CA ASP A 206 28.93 22.46 -23.65
C ASP A 206 28.31 21.15 -23.09
N LEU A 207 27.17 20.71 -23.61
CA LEU A 207 26.47 19.49 -23.19
C LEU A 207 26.57 18.38 -24.24
N LYS A 208 27.07 18.64 -25.43
CA LYS A 208 27.14 17.65 -26.53
C LYS A 208 27.92 16.39 -26.15
N GLU A 209 29.12 16.55 -25.62
CA GLU A 209 29.98 15.41 -25.24
C GLU A 209 29.27 14.49 -24.21
N ARG A 210 28.66 15.10 -23.20
CA ARG A 210 27.90 14.35 -22.19
C ARG A 210 26.67 13.68 -22.78
N ALA A 211 25.94 14.35 -23.67
CA ALA A 211 24.78 13.77 -24.34
C ALA A 211 25.18 12.57 -25.21
N GLU A 212 26.30 12.66 -25.93
CA GLU A 212 26.85 11.55 -26.72
C GLU A 212 27.25 10.37 -25.85
N GLU A 213 27.93 10.59 -24.72
CA GLU A 213 28.28 9.55 -23.75
C GLU A 213 27.05 8.80 -23.22
N TYR A 214 26.02 9.55 -22.80
CA TYR A 214 24.79 8.92 -22.30
C TYR A 214 23.97 8.24 -23.40
N ARG A 215 24.00 8.79 -24.62
CA ARG A 215 23.40 8.16 -25.80
C ARG A 215 24.08 6.83 -26.12
N GLU A 216 25.39 6.74 -26.05
CA GLU A 216 26.15 5.51 -26.28
C GLU A 216 25.75 4.43 -25.27
N LYS A 217 25.73 4.75 -23.98
CA LYS A 217 25.28 3.84 -22.91
C LYS A 217 23.84 3.35 -23.12
N LEU A 218 22.96 4.24 -23.59
CA LEU A 218 21.58 3.89 -23.91
C LEU A 218 21.53 2.89 -25.06
N LEU A 219 22.26 3.14 -26.13
CA LEU A 219 22.31 2.27 -27.32
C LEU A 219 22.93 0.90 -27.01
N GLU A 220 23.95 0.84 -26.17
CA GLU A 220 24.53 -0.42 -25.68
C GLU A 220 23.48 -1.24 -24.93
N THR A 221 22.76 -0.63 -24.00
CA THR A 221 21.68 -1.30 -23.24
C THR A 221 20.57 -1.80 -24.17
N VAL A 222 20.18 -1.00 -25.16
CA VAL A 222 19.19 -1.38 -26.17
C VAL A 222 19.69 -2.54 -27.05
N ALA A 223 20.94 -2.50 -27.47
CA ALA A 223 21.53 -3.52 -28.32
C ALA A 223 21.60 -4.90 -27.63
N GLU A 224 21.77 -4.93 -26.32
CA GLU A 224 21.78 -6.19 -25.54
C GLU A 224 20.41 -6.88 -25.47
N THR A 225 19.33 -6.24 -25.92
CA THR A 225 17.94 -6.73 -25.78
C THR A 225 17.67 -7.96 -26.66
N ASP A 226 18.24 -8.00 -27.85
CA ASP A 226 18.12 -9.14 -28.77
C ASP A 226 19.29 -9.20 -29.76
N GLU A 227 19.49 -10.37 -30.38
CA GLU A 227 20.60 -10.64 -31.29
C GLU A 227 20.58 -9.76 -32.55
N GLU A 228 19.39 -9.43 -33.07
CA GLU A 228 19.26 -8.59 -34.30
C GLU A 228 19.73 -7.16 -34.03
N LEU A 229 19.32 -6.58 -32.90
CA LEU A 229 19.77 -5.23 -32.51
C LEU A 229 21.24 -5.20 -32.19
N MET A 230 21.76 -6.26 -31.58
CA MET A 230 23.18 -6.40 -31.28
C MET A 230 24.02 -6.47 -32.55
N GLU A 231 23.61 -7.29 -33.56
CA GLU A 231 24.31 -7.39 -34.84
C GLU A 231 24.32 -6.04 -35.58
N LYS A 232 23.17 -5.34 -35.61
CA LYS A 232 23.10 -4.01 -36.25
C LYS A 232 24.03 -3.00 -35.58
N TYR A 233 23.96 -2.92 -34.27
CA TYR A 233 24.74 -1.94 -33.49
C TYR A 233 26.28 -2.16 -33.64
N PHE A 234 26.76 -3.40 -33.46
CA PHE A 234 28.16 -3.73 -33.62
C PHE A 234 28.58 -3.79 -35.08
N GLY A 235 27.68 -3.97 -36.01
CA GLY A 235 27.91 -3.87 -37.45
C GLY A 235 28.06 -2.41 -37.94
N GLY A 236 27.82 -1.43 -37.08
CA GLY A 236 27.91 -0.01 -37.39
C GLY A 236 26.69 0.54 -38.11
N GLU A 237 25.58 -0.18 -38.09
CA GLU A 237 24.29 0.29 -38.59
C GLU A 237 23.58 1.13 -37.51
N GLU A 238 22.92 2.23 -37.90
CA GLU A 238 22.12 3.05 -37.02
C GLU A 238 20.81 2.34 -36.67
N LEU A 239 20.49 2.26 -35.38
CA LEU A 239 19.19 1.78 -34.91
C LEU A 239 18.13 2.88 -35.15
N THR A 240 16.97 2.48 -35.64
CA THR A 240 15.84 3.40 -35.81
C THR A 240 15.22 3.78 -34.48
N LEU A 241 14.53 4.91 -34.43
CA LEU A 241 13.85 5.37 -33.21
C LEU A 241 12.80 4.34 -32.72
N ASP A 242 12.11 3.68 -33.62
CA ASP A 242 11.11 2.66 -33.30
C ASP A 242 11.76 1.40 -32.71
N GLU A 243 12.90 0.96 -33.22
CA GLU A 243 13.68 -0.14 -32.64
C GLU A 243 14.17 0.19 -31.23
N ILE A 244 14.68 1.41 -31.03
CA ILE A 244 15.15 1.88 -29.73
C ILE A 244 13.99 1.93 -28.72
N LYS A 245 12.86 2.57 -29.09
CA LYS A 245 11.67 2.65 -28.24
C LYS A 245 11.09 1.28 -27.94
N GLY A 246 11.02 0.40 -28.92
CA GLY A 246 10.54 -0.97 -28.74
C GLY A 246 11.38 -1.77 -27.74
N ALA A 247 12.71 -1.67 -27.84
CA ALA A 247 13.61 -2.33 -26.90
C ALA A 247 13.51 -1.76 -25.48
N ILE A 248 13.49 -0.44 -25.32
CA ILE A 248 13.29 0.22 -24.01
C ILE A 248 11.96 -0.20 -23.39
N ARG A 249 10.89 -0.22 -24.17
CA ARG A 249 9.57 -0.67 -23.73
C ARG A 249 9.62 -2.12 -23.20
N LYS A 250 10.21 -3.03 -23.97
CA LYS A 250 10.34 -4.44 -23.59
C LYS A 250 11.07 -4.60 -22.26
N LEU A 251 12.21 -3.93 -22.10
CA LEU A 251 13.00 -3.96 -20.86
C LEU A 251 12.25 -3.31 -19.67
N THR A 252 11.51 -2.24 -19.93
CA THR A 252 10.73 -1.53 -18.89
C THR A 252 9.55 -2.38 -18.42
N VAL A 253 8.79 -2.98 -19.34
CA VAL A 253 7.65 -3.84 -19.03
C VAL A 253 8.09 -5.06 -18.21
N ASN A 254 9.27 -5.59 -18.47
CA ASN A 254 9.86 -6.70 -17.72
C ASN A 254 10.54 -6.27 -16.41
N SER A 255 10.50 -4.98 -16.05
CA SER A 255 11.20 -4.42 -14.88
C SER A 255 12.73 -4.68 -14.86
N GLU A 256 13.34 -4.86 -16.02
CA GLU A 256 14.79 -5.05 -16.16
C GLU A 256 15.55 -3.72 -16.10
N ILE A 257 14.93 -2.64 -16.57
CA ILE A 257 15.43 -1.28 -16.50
C ILE A 257 14.32 -0.29 -16.08
N TYR A 258 14.73 0.88 -15.65
CA TYR A 258 13.84 1.97 -15.27
C TYR A 258 14.22 3.24 -16.01
N PRO A 259 13.43 3.68 -17.02
CA PRO A 259 13.67 4.93 -17.73
C PRO A 259 13.69 6.13 -16.78
N VAL A 260 14.67 7.00 -16.91
CA VAL A 260 14.81 8.19 -16.08
C VAL A 260 14.65 9.46 -16.90
N LEU A 261 13.72 10.29 -16.45
CA LEU A 261 13.36 11.58 -17.02
C LEU A 261 13.63 12.67 -15.99
N CYS A 262 13.66 13.93 -16.41
CA CYS A 262 13.79 15.04 -15.48
C CYS A 262 12.92 16.22 -15.87
N GLY A 263 12.67 17.10 -14.89
CA GLY A 263 11.88 18.30 -15.10
C GLY A 263 11.62 19.09 -13.83
N SER A 264 10.72 20.06 -13.95
CA SER A 264 10.14 20.79 -12.84
C SER A 264 8.64 20.96 -13.07
N ALA A 265 7.85 20.23 -12.32
CA ALA A 265 6.39 20.34 -12.38
C ALA A 265 5.92 21.75 -11.98
N TYR A 266 6.58 22.34 -10.98
CA TYR A 266 6.27 23.71 -10.51
C TYR A 266 6.51 24.76 -11.60
N LYS A 267 7.60 24.64 -12.37
CA LYS A 267 7.94 25.54 -13.47
C LYS A 267 7.32 25.15 -14.81
N ASN A 268 6.48 24.13 -14.85
CA ASN A 268 5.83 23.61 -16.06
C ASN A 268 6.80 23.11 -17.15
N LYS A 269 7.93 22.55 -16.75
CA LYS A 269 8.98 22.05 -17.65
C LYS A 269 9.11 20.52 -17.55
N GLY A 270 9.06 19.83 -18.68
CA GLY A 270 9.29 18.38 -18.75
C GLY A 270 8.07 17.48 -18.57
N ILE A 271 6.85 18.01 -18.41
CA ILE A 271 5.63 17.20 -18.19
C ILE A 271 5.14 16.53 -19.49
N GLN A 272 5.11 17.24 -20.61
CA GLN A 272 4.68 16.66 -21.88
C GLN A 272 5.61 15.51 -22.33
N PRO A 273 6.94 15.63 -22.26
CA PRO A 273 7.84 14.49 -22.52
C PRO A 273 7.61 13.32 -21.57
N MET A 274 7.27 13.56 -20.31
CA MET A 274 6.93 12.51 -19.35
C MET A 274 5.63 11.79 -19.76
N LEU A 275 4.60 12.50 -20.20
CA LEU A 275 3.36 11.91 -20.72
C LEU A 275 3.62 11.05 -21.96
N ASN A 276 4.49 11.50 -22.86
CA ASN A 276 4.91 10.69 -24.00
C ASN A 276 5.63 9.41 -23.56
N ALA A 277 6.51 9.49 -22.57
CA ALA A 277 7.20 8.33 -22.00
C ALA A 277 6.25 7.34 -21.33
N VAL A 278 5.20 7.81 -20.65
CA VAL A 278 4.14 6.95 -20.10
C VAL A 278 3.51 6.10 -21.21
N ILE A 279 3.18 6.70 -22.34
CA ILE A 279 2.57 5.99 -23.47
C ILE A 279 3.58 5.08 -24.17
N ASP A 280 4.82 5.53 -24.35
CA ASP A 280 5.82 4.79 -25.09
C ASP A 280 6.34 3.57 -24.29
N PHE A 281 6.51 3.66 -22.97
CA PHE A 281 7.28 2.70 -22.19
C PHE A 281 6.50 1.94 -21.11
N LEU A 282 5.42 2.51 -20.55
CA LEU A 282 4.64 1.80 -19.55
C LEU A 282 3.66 0.79 -20.19
N PRO A 283 3.39 -0.34 -19.48
CA PRO A 283 2.59 -1.40 -20.05
C PRO A 283 1.13 -1.04 -20.24
N THR A 284 0.53 -1.70 -21.24
CA THR A 284 -0.92 -1.79 -21.41
C THR A 284 -1.48 -2.98 -20.63
N PRO A 285 -2.80 -3.08 -20.45
CA PRO A 285 -3.43 -4.29 -19.92
C PRO A 285 -3.07 -5.57 -20.70
N LEU A 286 -2.77 -5.46 -22.00
CA LEU A 286 -2.36 -6.59 -22.82
C LEU A 286 -0.91 -7.03 -22.55
N ASP A 287 -0.03 -6.09 -22.23
CA ASP A 287 1.36 -6.41 -21.87
C ASP A 287 1.45 -7.13 -20.52
N VAL A 288 0.59 -6.76 -19.56
CA VAL A 288 0.48 -7.44 -18.26
C VAL A 288 -0.07 -8.85 -18.43
N GLY A 289 -0.97 -9.05 -19.41
CA GLY A 289 -1.47 -10.36 -19.81
C GLY A 289 -2.57 -10.91 -18.91
N GLU A 290 -2.51 -12.21 -18.64
CA GLU A 290 -3.55 -12.92 -17.89
C GLU A 290 -3.49 -12.60 -16.40
N VAL A 291 -4.65 -12.42 -15.78
CA VAL A 291 -4.74 -12.35 -14.31
C VAL A 291 -4.89 -13.76 -13.75
N HIS A 292 -4.16 -14.01 -12.66
CA HIS A 292 -4.16 -15.29 -11.96
C HIS A 292 -5.09 -15.24 -10.74
N GLY A 293 -5.65 -16.39 -10.42
CA GLY A 293 -6.50 -16.61 -9.27
C GLY A 293 -6.71 -18.10 -9.06
N HIS A 294 -7.58 -18.46 -8.15
CA HIS A 294 -7.87 -19.84 -7.84
C HIS A 294 -9.38 -20.13 -7.86
N LYS A 295 -9.72 -21.41 -7.88
CA LYS A 295 -11.11 -21.86 -7.83
C LYS A 295 -11.71 -21.61 -6.45
N VAL A 296 -12.98 -21.24 -6.40
CA VAL A 296 -13.69 -21.06 -5.13
C VAL A 296 -13.67 -22.33 -4.30
N GLY A 297 -13.13 -22.24 -3.08
CA GLY A 297 -13.03 -23.37 -2.14
C GLY A 297 -11.93 -24.39 -2.46
N ASP A 298 -11.04 -24.06 -3.39
CA ASP A 298 -9.92 -24.91 -3.80
C ASP A 298 -8.75 -24.03 -4.25
N GLU A 299 -7.89 -23.67 -3.31
CA GLU A 299 -6.75 -22.77 -3.53
C GLU A 299 -5.62 -23.42 -4.35
N GLU A 300 -5.58 -24.75 -4.43
CA GLU A 300 -4.58 -25.47 -5.22
C GLU A 300 -4.90 -25.46 -6.73
N THR A 301 -6.16 -25.24 -7.12
CA THR A 301 -6.56 -25.17 -8.52
C THR A 301 -6.43 -23.74 -9.04
N GLU A 302 -5.33 -23.46 -9.74
CA GLU A 302 -5.09 -22.18 -10.40
C GLU A 302 -6.02 -21.98 -11.60
N LEU A 303 -6.55 -20.77 -11.74
CA LEU A 303 -7.36 -20.29 -12.85
C LEU A 303 -6.78 -19.00 -13.39
N THR A 304 -6.90 -18.79 -14.70
CA THR A 304 -6.46 -17.55 -15.36
C THR A 304 -7.60 -16.90 -16.15
N ARG A 305 -7.50 -15.59 -16.37
CA ARG A 305 -8.42 -14.81 -17.22
C ARG A 305 -7.62 -13.87 -18.10
N LYS A 306 -7.97 -13.84 -19.38
CA LYS A 306 -7.37 -12.90 -20.36
C LYS A 306 -8.04 -11.53 -20.29
N PRO A 307 -7.32 -10.46 -20.59
CA PRO A 307 -7.89 -9.12 -20.66
C PRO A 307 -8.69 -8.93 -21.96
N ALA A 308 -9.79 -9.65 -22.11
CA ALA A 308 -10.64 -9.65 -23.28
C ALA A 308 -12.11 -9.51 -22.89
N LYS A 309 -12.91 -8.84 -23.74
CA LYS A 309 -14.32 -8.53 -23.48
C LYS A 309 -15.23 -9.76 -23.53
N ASP A 310 -14.84 -10.78 -24.26
CA ASP A 310 -15.57 -12.03 -24.48
C ASP A 310 -15.24 -13.13 -23.43
N GLU A 311 -14.29 -12.86 -22.53
CA GLU A 311 -13.99 -13.71 -21.38
C GLU A 311 -15.08 -13.61 -20.29
N PRO A 312 -15.16 -14.58 -19.37
CA PRO A 312 -15.98 -14.44 -18.17
C PRO A 312 -15.58 -13.23 -17.35
N PHE A 313 -16.55 -12.48 -16.84
CA PHE A 313 -16.28 -11.28 -16.05
C PHE A 313 -15.47 -11.60 -14.79
N SER A 314 -14.40 -10.87 -14.56
CA SER A 314 -13.66 -10.85 -13.31
C SER A 314 -13.11 -9.46 -13.00
N ALA A 315 -13.19 -9.09 -11.73
CA ALA A 315 -12.76 -7.78 -11.26
C ALA A 315 -12.36 -7.82 -9.79
N LEU A 316 -11.49 -6.91 -9.39
CA LEU A 316 -11.05 -6.73 -8.01
C LEU A 316 -11.55 -5.40 -7.46
N ALA A 317 -12.26 -5.45 -6.34
CA ALA A 317 -12.63 -4.28 -5.57
C ALA A 317 -11.41 -3.82 -4.74
N PHE A 318 -10.79 -2.71 -5.10
CA PHE A 318 -9.56 -2.28 -4.44
C PHE A 318 -9.74 -1.09 -3.51
N LYS A 319 -10.87 -0.38 -3.61
CA LYS A 319 -11.17 0.76 -2.76
C LYS A 319 -12.66 0.94 -2.56
N ILE A 320 -13.04 1.27 -1.32
CA ILE A 320 -14.40 1.71 -0.97
C ILE A 320 -14.33 3.19 -0.60
N ALA A 321 -15.30 3.97 -1.04
CA ALA A 321 -15.47 5.36 -0.64
C ALA A 321 -16.96 5.64 -0.36
N VAL A 322 -17.25 6.56 0.54
CA VAL A 322 -18.61 7.01 0.82
C VAL A 322 -18.86 8.33 0.10
N HIS A 323 -19.80 8.30 -0.84
CA HIS A 323 -20.20 9.50 -1.57
C HIS A 323 -21.46 10.12 -0.95
N PRO A 324 -21.53 11.47 -0.79
CA PRO A 324 -22.67 12.13 -0.13
C PRO A 324 -24.04 11.83 -0.75
N PHE A 325 -24.10 11.65 -2.09
CA PHE A 325 -25.36 11.46 -2.82
C PHE A 325 -25.62 9.99 -3.21
N PHE A 326 -24.58 9.22 -3.49
CA PHE A 326 -24.69 7.84 -4.00
C PHE A 326 -24.47 6.79 -2.93
N GLY A 327 -24.02 7.18 -1.72
CA GLY A 327 -23.65 6.26 -0.68
C GLY A 327 -22.35 5.54 -0.99
N LYS A 328 -22.34 4.23 -0.87
CA LYS A 328 -21.13 3.41 -1.07
C LYS A 328 -20.74 3.35 -2.55
N LEU A 329 -19.54 3.85 -2.86
CA LEU A 329 -18.83 3.65 -4.13
C LEU A 329 -17.79 2.57 -3.97
N THR A 330 -17.79 1.59 -4.86
CA THR A 330 -16.79 0.54 -4.91
C THR A 330 -15.93 0.74 -6.16
N PHE A 331 -14.66 1.09 -5.98
CA PHE A 331 -13.70 1.20 -7.08
C PHE A 331 -13.21 -0.20 -7.44
N VAL A 332 -13.27 -0.49 -8.73
CA VAL A 332 -13.08 -1.84 -9.27
C VAL A 332 -12.14 -1.77 -10.47
N ARG A 333 -11.12 -2.63 -10.48
CA ARG A 333 -10.34 -2.94 -11.68
C ARG A 333 -10.98 -4.15 -12.37
N VAL A 334 -11.44 -3.99 -13.59
CA VAL A 334 -11.96 -5.08 -14.42
C VAL A 334 -10.80 -5.75 -15.15
N TYR A 335 -10.58 -7.02 -14.91
CA TYR A 335 -9.50 -7.80 -15.53
C TYR A 335 -9.96 -8.56 -16.77
N SER A 336 -11.17 -9.07 -16.78
CA SER A 336 -11.73 -9.82 -17.91
C SER A 336 -13.23 -9.59 -18.08
N GLY A 337 -13.72 -9.82 -19.28
CA GLY A 337 -15.13 -9.76 -19.58
C GLY A 337 -15.72 -8.35 -19.57
N ARG A 338 -17.01 -8.29 -19.37
CA ARG A 338 -17.79 -7.06 -19.23
C ARG A 338 -18.95 -7.22 -18.27
N VAL A 339 -19.44 -6.11 -17.76
CA VAL A 339 -20.65 -6.06 -16.95
C VAL A 339 -21.46 -4.81 -17.28
N ASP A 340 -22.78 -4.97 -17.34
CA ASP A 340 -23.74 -3.90 -17.62
C ASP A 340 -24.40 -3.41 -16.32
N PRO A 341 -24.89 -2.17 -16.24
CA PRO A 341 -25.71 -1.69 -15.14
C PRO A 341 -26.93 -2.61 -14.91
N GLY A 342 -27.20 -2.95 -13.67
CA GLY A 342 -28.29 -3.83 -13.29
C GLY A 342 -27.97 -5.33 -13.32
N ALA A 343 -26.81 -5.72 -13.82
CA ALA A 343 -26.37 -7.12 -13.85
C ALA A 343 -26.16 -7.70 -12.44
N GLN A 344 -26.30 -9.01 -12.31
CA GLN A 344 -25.92 -9.74 -11.13
C GLN A 344 -24.51 -10.32 -11.32
N VAL A 345 -23.70 -10.19 -10.27
CA VAL A 345 -22.33 -10.73 -10.20
C VAL A 345 -22.16 -11.55 -8.92
N ALA A 346 -21.20 -12.44 -8.91
CA ALA A 346 -20.80 -13.15 -7.70
C ALA A 346 -19.69 -12.36 -7.00
N ASN A 347 -19.81 -12.16 -5.69
CA ASN A 347 -18.69 -11.88 -4.81
C ASN A 347 -18.13 -13.24 -4.36
N SER A 348 -17.11 -13.72 -5.05
CA SER A 348 -16.57 -15.07 -4.84
C SER A 348 -15.78 -15.19 -3.54
N THR A 349 -15.21 -14.10 -3.04
CA THR A 349 -14.50 -14.06 -1.75
C THR A 349 -15.45 -14.32 -0.59
N LYS A 350 -16.69 -13.79 -0.66
CA LYS A 350 -17.71 -13.93 0.40
C LYS A 350 -18.81 -14.95 0.11
N GLY A 351 -18.79 -15.55 -1.08
CA GLY A 351 -19.82 -16.49 -1.51
C GLY A 351 -21.21 -15.87 -1.67
N LYS A 352 -21.29 -14.55 -1.96
CA LYS A 352 -22.55 -13.81 -2.07
C LYS A 352 -22.82 -13.37 -3.50
N LYS A 353 -24.12 -13.20 -3.83
CA LYS A 353 -24.55 -12.58 -5.08
C LYS A 353 -24.84 -11.11 -4.84
N GLU A 354 -24.32 -10.26 -5.71
CA GLU A 354 -24.51 -8.82 -5.65
C GLU A 354 -25.10 -8.30 -6.96
N ARG A 355 -25.80 -7.17 -6.87
CA ARG A 355 -26.33 -6.49 -8.05
C ARG A 355 -25.57 -5.19 -8.27
N VAL A 356 -24.98 -5.04 -9.44
CA VAL A 356 -24.36 -3.79 -9.89
C VAL A 356 -25.47 -2.79 -10.21
N GLY A 357 -25.49 -1.65 -9.55
CA GLY A 357 -26.46 -0.60 -9.84
C GLY A 357 -26.03 0.25 -11.02
N LYS A 358 -25.35 1.37 -10.75
CA LYS A 358 -24.78 2.25 -11.77
C LYS A 358 -23.28 2.05 -11.88
N LEU A 359 -22.74 2.36 -13.05
CA LEU A 359 -21.34 2.31 -13.39
C LEU A 359 -20.84 3.73 -13.69
N PHE A 360 -19.72 4.12 -13.10
CA PHE A 360 -19.08 5.40 -13.38
C PHE A 360 -17.62 5.23 -13.77
N GLN A 361 -17.18 6.05 -14.70
CA GLN A 361 -15.78 6.36 -14.91
C GLN A 361 -15.49 7.72 -14.28
N MET A 362 -14.44 7.79 -13.47
CA MET A 362 -14.14 9.02 -12.72
C MET A 362 -13.29 9.96 -13.58
N HIS A 363 -13.78 11.18 -13.79
CA HIS A 363 -13.07 12.25 -14.46
C HIS A 363 -12.86 13.41 -13.49
N ALA A 364 -11.75 13.39 -12.78
CA ALA A 364 -11.51 14.31 -11.66
C ALA A 364 -12.62 14.17 -10.58
N ASN A 365 -13.31 15.26 -10.27
CA ASN A 365 -14.43 15.28 -9.30
C ASN A 365 -15.80 15.03 -9.95
N LYS A 366 -15.83 14.49 -11.17
CA LYS A 366 -17.07 14.24 -11.89
C LYS A 366 -17.25 12.77 -12.18
N GLU A 367 -18.40 12.25 -11.80
CA GLU A 367 -18.83 10.91 -12.14
C GLU A 367 -19.39 10.92 -13.57
N ASN A 368 -18.74 10.22 -14.49
CA ASN A 368 -19.21 10.04 -15.83
C ASN A 368 -19.91 8.68 -15.95
N PRO A 369 -21.25 8.63 -16.09
CA PRO A 369 -21.96 7.37 -16.22
C PRO A 369 -21.55 6.65 -17.49
N VAL A 370 -21.36 5.34 -17.40
CA VAL A 370 -21.05 4.48 -18.55
C VAL A 370 -22.08 3.35 -18.66
N ASP A 371 -22.30 2.90 -19.88
CA ASP A 371 -23.30 1.86 -20.18
C ASP A 371 -22.76 0.44 -20.01
N GLU A 372 -21.43 0.28 -19.96
CA GLU A 372 -20.78 -1.00 -19.68
C GLU A 372 -19.42 -0.76 -19.00
N ALA A 373 -19.00 -1.69 -18.15
CA ALA A 373 -17.63 -1.78 -17.63
C ALA A 373 -16.92 -2.95 -18.32
N VAL A 374 -15.79 -2.68 -18.95
CA VAL A 374 -15.06 -3.66 -19.77
C VAL A 374 -13.66 -3.92 -19.22
N ALA A 375 -13.13 -5.09 -19.56
CA ALA A 375 -11.77 -5.51 -19.21
C ALA A 375 -10.73 -4.43 -19.50
N GLY A 376 -9.73 -4.32 -18.63
CA GLY A 376 -8.59 -3.43 -18.77
C GLY A 376 -8.76 -2.04 -18.17
N ASN A 377 -9.93 -1.68 -17.65
CA ASN A 377 -10.24 -0.34 -17.13
C ASN A 377 -10.63 -0.34 -15.65
N ILE A 378 -10.66 0.86 -15.08
CA ILE A 378 -11.02 1.13 -13.69
C ILE A 378 -12.36 1.88 -13.67
N TYR A 379 -13.28 1.43 -12.82
CA TYR A 379 -14.61 1.99 -12.67
C TYR A 379 -15.00 2.15 -11.21
N ALA A 380 -16.01 2.97 -10.95
CA ALA A 380 -16.73 3.02 -9.68
C ALA A 380 -18.11 2.39 -9.83
N PHE A 381 -18.40 1.37 -9.02
CA PHE A 381 -19.67 0.65 -8.99
C PHE A 381 -20.52 1.12 -7.82
N ILE A 382 -21.81 1.32 -8.07
CA ILE A 382 -22.81 1.62 -7.05
C ILE A 382 -23.73 0.42 -6.89
N GLY A 383 -24.23 0.22 -5.67
CA GLY A 383 -25.26 -0.78 -5.37
C GLY A 383 -24.72 -2.08 -4.77
N LEU A 384 -23.41 -2.22 -4.68
CA LEU A 384 -22.78 -3.35 -3.99
C LEU A 384 -22.87 -3.16 -2.47
N LYS A 385 -23.58 -4.06 -1.79
CA LYS A 385 -23.87 -3.94 -0.36
C LYS A 385 -22.82 -4.59 0.52
N ASP A 386 -22.46 -5.82 0.16
CA ASP A 386 -21.60 -6.69 0.97
C ASP A 386 -20.11 -6.64 0.55
N THR A 387 -19.81 -6.10 -0.62
CA THR A 387 -18.44 -6.03 -1.15
C THR A 387 -17.58 -5.06 -0.33
N THR A 388 -16.41 -5.53 0.05
CA THR A 388 -15.37 -4.74 0.75
C THR A 388 -14.07 -4.72 -0.05
N THR A 389 -13.10 -3.94 0.40
CA THR A 389 -11.78 -3.88 -0.24
C THR A 389 -11.10 -5.24 -0.24
N GLY A 390 -10.57 -5.66 -1.38
CA GLY A 390 -9.94 -6.97 -1.59
C GLY A 390 -10.86 -8.05 -2.14
N ASP A 391 -12.18 -7.81 -2.17
CA ASP A 391 -13.12 -8.80 -2.68
C ASP A 391 -13.05 -8.94 -4.21
N THR A 392 -13.22 -10.16 -4.69
CA THR A 392 -13.34 -10.47 -6.12
C THR A 392 -14.80 -10.47 -6.53
N LEU A 393 -15.10 -9.75 -7.61
CA LEU A 393 -16.37 -9.80 -8.32
C LEU A 393 -16.19 -10.55 -9.63
N CYS A 394 -17.06 -11.50 -9.92
CA CYS A 394 -16.92 -12.33 -11.12
C CYS A 394 -18.28 -12.82 -11.69
N ASP A 395 -18.21 -13.56 -12.79
CA ASP A 395 -19.36 -14.21 -13.39
C ASP A 395 -20.01 -15.21 -12.41
N LEU A 396 -21.33 -15.34 -12.44
CA LEU A 396 -22.09 -16.21 -11.56
C LEU A 396 -21.81 -17.70 -11.79
N ASN A 397 -21.53 -18.09 -13.03
CA ASN A 397 -21.41 -19.47 -13.46
C ASN A 397 -19.96 -19.92 -13.61
N ASP A 398 -19.06 -18.99 -13.83
CA ASP A 398 -17.62 -19.24 -13.98
C ASP A 398 -16.83 -18.38 -13.00
N GLN A 399 -16.83 -18.84 -11.75
CA GLN A 399 -16.27 -18.09 -10.64
C GLN A 399 -14.77 -18.31 -10.48
N ILE A 400 -14.09 -17.23 -10.15
CA ILE A 400 -12.67 -17.18 -9.79
C ILE A 400 -12.51 -16.34 -8.53
N VAL A 401 -11.55 -16.67 -7.68
CA VAL A 401 -11.06 -15.80 -6.62
C VAL A 401 -9.70 -15.27 -7.05
N LEU A 402 -9.58 -13.97 -7.25
CA LEU A 402 -8.31 -13.33 -7.56
C LEU A 402 -7.47 -13.27 -6.28
N GLU A 403 -6.15 -13.21 -6.44
CA GLU A 403 -5.24 -13.10 -5.31
C GLU A 403 -5.64 -11.95 -4.38
N SER A 404 -5.79 -12.27 -3.09
CA SER A 404 -6.21 -11.31 -2.08
C SER A 404 -5.07 -10.36 -1.69
N MET A 405 -5.45 -9.13 -1.31
CA MET A 405 -4.51 -8.18 -0.71
C MET A 405 -4.33 -8.52 0.77
N THR A 406 -3.08 -8.60 1.23
CA THR A 406 -2.75 -8.72 2.66
C THR A 406 -2.54 -7.33 3.23
N PHE A 407 -3.16 -7.06 4.37
CA PHE A 407 -3.04 -5.76 5.05
C PHE A 407 -2.30 -5.93 6.38
N PRO A 408 -1.40 -5.00 6.74
CA PRO A 408 -0.71 -5.06 8.02
C PRO A 408 -1.69 -4.77 9.17
N ASP A 409 -1.41 -5.36 10.33
CA ASP A 409 -2.15 -5.09 11.55
C ASP A 409 -1.85 -3.68 12.08
N PRO A 410 -2.84 -3.04 12.75
CA PRO A 410 -2.61 -1.79 13.45
C PRO A 410 -1.50 -1.89 14.49
N VAL A 411 -0.71 -0.83 14.63
CA VAL A 411 0.43 -0.77 15.55
C VAL A 411 0.22 0.20 16.71
N ILE A 412 -0.81 1.06 16.62
CA ILE A 412 -1.15 2.06 17.63
C ILE A 412 -2.65 2.04 17.91
N ASP A 413 -3.02 2.18 19.17
CA ASP A 413 -4.41 2.20 19.64
C ASP A 413 -4.74 3.50 20.35
N VAL A 414 -5.99 3.94 20.21
CA VAL A 414 -6.56 5.12 20.90
C VAL A 414 -7.95 4.78 21.42
N SER A 415 -8.24 5.11 22.67
CA SER A 415 -9.60 5.03 23.19
C SER A 415 -10.45 6.21 22.71
N ILE A 416 -11.69 5.93 22.37
CA ILE A 416 -12.66 6.94 21.95
C ILE A 416 -13.97 6.78 22.72
N GLU A 417 -14.43 7.88 23.35
CA GLU A 417 -15.66 7.91 24.14
C GLU A 417 -16.60 8.97 23.61
N PRO A 418 -17.85 8.62 23.27
CA PRO A 418 -18.84 9.61 22.87
C PRO A 418 -19.20 10.51 24.05
N LYS A 419 -19.40 11.82 23.81
CA LYS A 419 -19.78 12.77 24.86
C LYS A 419 -21.24 12.62 25.33
N THR A 420 -22.11 12.17 24.44
CA THR A 420 -23.55 12.01 24.71
C THR A 420 -24.09 10.70 24.16
N LYS A 421 -25.27 10.28 24.59
CA LYS A 421 -25.97 9.10 24.02
C LYS A 421 -26.28 9.27 22.54
N ALA A 422 -26.58 10.48 22.08
CA ALA A 422 -26.79 10.75 20.65
C ALA A 422 -25.49 10.56 19.83
N ASP A 423 -24.34 10.90 20.42
CA ASP A 423 -23.05 10.70 19.80
C ASP A 423 -22.64 9.21 19.75
N GLN A 424 -23.17 8.37 20.64
CA GLN A 424 -22.94 6.93 20.63
C GLN A 424 -23.44 6.28 19.32
N GLU A 425 -24.64 6.62 18.87
CA GLU A 425 -25.21 6.08 17.62
C GLU A 425 -24.44 6.60 16.42
N LYS A 426 -24.06 7.88 16.42
CA LYS A 426 -23.25 8.48 15.37
C LYS A 426 -21.86 7.86 15.31
N LEU A 427 -21.23 7.64 16.48
CA LEU A 427 -19.91 7.00 16.59
C LEU A 427 -19.94 5.58 16.01
N SER A 428 -20.94 4.76 16.40
CA SER A 428 -21.08 3.42 15.87
C SER A 428 -21.25 3.41 14.35
N THR A 429 -22.04 4.32 13.81
CA THR A 429 -22.21 4.47 12.35
C THR A 429 -20.92 4.93 11.65
N ALA A 430 -20.22 5.88 12.24
CA ALA A 430 -18.96 6.39 11.71
C ALA A 430 -17.88 5.27 11.68
N ILE A 431 -17.74 4.57 12.79
CA ILE A 431 -16.80 3.44 12.91
C ILE A 431 -17.07 2.38 11.87
N GLN A 432 -18.33 1.95 11.72
CA GLN A 432 -18.70 0.93 10.74
C GLN A 432 -18.32 1.36 9.31
N LYS A 433 -18.65 2.59 8.92
CA LYS A 433 -18.38 3.10 7.59
C LYS A 433 -16.88 3.26 7.33
N LEU A 434 -16.12 3.76 8.30
CA LEU A 434 -14.68 3.93 8.19
C LEU A 434 -13.96 2.56 8.13
N ALA A 435 -14.42 1.56 8.88
CA ALA A 435 -13.90 0.20 8.81
C ALA A 435 -14.20 -0.49 7.46
N GLU A 436 -15.31 -0.15 6.80
CA GLU A 436 -15.58 -0.62 5.44
C GLU A 436 -14.65 0.01 4.39
N GLU A 437 -14.22 1.25 4.60
CA GLU A 437 -13.30 1.96 3.72
C GLU A 437 -11.84 1.55 3.93
N ASP A 438 -11.44 1.34 5.19
CA ASP A 438 -10.05 1.12 5.58
C ASP A 438 -9.88 -0.20 6.36
N PRO A 439 -9.33 -1.24 5.73
CA PRO A 439 -9.11 -2.54 6.36
C PRO A 439 -8.03 -2.55 7.46
N THR A 440 -7.19 -1.50 7.56
CA THR A 440 -6.22 -1.35 8.66
C THR A 440 -6.76 -0.57 9.85
N PHE A 441 -7.97 -0.08 9.75
CA PHE A 441 -8.69 0.49 10.87
C PHE A 441 -9.35 -0.63 11.68
N SER A 442 -8.85 -0.89 12.87
CA SER A 442 -9.43 -1.86 13.79
C SER A 442 -10.26 -1.21 14.88
N VAL A 443 -11.26 -1.93 15.34
CA VAL A 443 -12.13 -1.48 16.42
C VAL A 443 -12.35 -2.64 17.38
N ARG A 444 -12.15 -2.40 18.66
CA ARG A 444 -12.45 -3.35 19.73
C ARG A 444 -13.11 -2.66 20.90
N LEU A 445 -13.93 -3.39 21.61
CA LEU A 445 -14.45 -2.97 22.90
C LEU A 445 -13.46 -3.48 23.97
N ASP A 446 -13.04 -2.60 24.86
CA ASP A 446 -12.28 -3.00 26.03
C ASP A 446 -13.26 -3.52 27.08
N ASP A 447 -13.22 -4.82 27.37
CA ASP A 447 -14.17 -5.48 28.27
C ASP A 447 -14.01 -5.03 29.75
N GLU A 448 -12.83 -4.54 30.13
CA GLU A 448 -12.57 -4.07 31.50
C GLU A 448 -13.06 -2.64 31.71
N THR A 449 -12.77 -1.76 30.77
CA THR A 449 -13.11 -0.32 30.86
C THR A 449 -14.44 0.04 30.20
N GLY A 450 -14.96 -0.83 29.32
CA GLY A 450 -16.13 -0.56 28.49
C GLY A 450 -15.88 0.51 27.42
N GLN A 451 -14.63 0.89 27.20
CA GLN A 451 -14.24 1.89 26.21
C GLN A 451 -14.13 1.28 24.81
N THR A 452 -14.50 2.05 23.82
CA THR A 452 -14.20 1.70 22.42
C THR A 452 -12.77 2.08 22.11
N VAL A 453 -11.97 1.11 21.68
CA VAL A 453 -10.58 1.30 21.26
C VAL A 453 -10.50 1.18 19.75
N ILE A 454 -9.89 2.17 19.11
CA ILE A 454 -9.63 2.19 17.67
C ILE A 454 -8.13 2.05 17.43
N GLY A 455 -7.77 1.20 16.47
CA GLY A 455 -6.39 0.95 16.08
C GLY A 455 -6.08 1.42 14.68
N GLY A 456 -4.84 1.85 14.44
CA GLY A 456 -4.36 2.33 13.16
C GLY A 456 -2.86 2.17 12.96
N MET A 457 -2.37 2.59 11.79
CA MET A 457 -0.98 2.41 11.36
C MET A 457 -0.02 3.47 11.94
N GLY A 458 -0.53 4.56 12.51
CA GLY A 458 0.26 5.63 13.08
C GLY A 458 -0.60 6.74 13.68
N GLU A 459 0.04 7.70 14.36
CA GLU A 459 -0.66 8.83 14.99
C GLU A 459 -1.44 9.65 13.97
N LEU A 460 -0.82 9.97 12.83
CA LEU A 460 -1.47 10.73 11.77
C LEU A 460 -2.69 10.01 11.20
N HIS A 461 -2.59 8.69 11.01
CA HIS A 461 -3.70 7.88 10.54
C HIS A 461 -4.90 7.97 11.49
N LEU A 462 -4.68 7.77 12.79
CA LEU A 462 -5.75 7.89 13.79
C LEU A 462 -6.31 9.31 13.91
N ASP A 463 -5.46 10.33 13.87
CA ASP A 463 -5.88 11.74 13.87
C ASP A 463 -6.82 12.05 12.69
N VAL A 464 -6.49 11.56 11.50
CA VAL A 464 -7.32 11.72 10.30
C VAL A 464 -8.68 11.05 10.49
N LEU A 465 -8.70 9.81 10.98
CA LEU A 465 -9.94 9.07 11.21
C LEU A 465 -10.84 9.75 12.25
N VAL A 466 -10.27 10.20 13.35
CA VAL A 466 -11.00 10.94 14.40
C VAL A 466 -11.58 12.26 13.87
N ASP A 467 -10.79 12.99 13.10
CA ASP A 467 -11.24 14.25 12.52
C ASP A 467 -12.34 14.02 11.45
N ARG A 468 -12.26 12.94 10.67
CA ARG A 468 -13.35 12.51 9.78
C ARG A 468 -14.63 12.18 10.53
N MET A 469 -14.55 11.47 11.67
CA MET A 469 -15.70 11.19 12.53
C MET A 469 -16.37 12.49 12.96
N LYS A 470 -15.58 13.49 13.32
CA LYS A 470 -16.10 14.79 13.76
C LYS A 470 -16.70 15.61 12.60
N ARG A 471 -16.00 15.73 11.47
CA ARG A 471 -16.41 16.59 10.34
C ARG A 471 -17.51 15.97 9.49
N GLU A 472 -17.36 14.70 9.11
CA GLU A 472 -18.28 14.03 8.19
C GLU A 472 -19.50 13.46 8.93
N PHE A 473 -19.30 12.87 10.10
CA PHE A 473 -20.35 12.17 10.85
C PHE A 473 -20.92 12.99 12.02
N LYS A 474 -20.34 14.16 12.29
CA LYS A 474 -20.76 15.06 13.40
C LYS A 474 -20.74 14.37 14.76
N VAL A 475 -19.70 13.55 15.01
CA VAL A 475 -19.48 12.87 16.29
C VAL A 475 -18.71 13.78 17.24
N GLU A 476 -19.26 13.99 18.44
CA GLU A 476 -18.53 14.61 19.55
C GLU A 476 -18.02 13.51 20.48
N ALA A 477 -16.68 13.37 20.56
CA ALA A 477 -16.04 12.32 21.35
C ALA A 477 -14.81 12.85 22.08
N ASN A 478 -14.49 12.21 23.21
CA ASN A 478 -13.21 12.35 23.88
C ASN A 478 -12.26 11.28 23.37
N VAL A 479 -11.04 11.69 23.04
CA VAL A 479 -10.01 10.80 22.52
C VAL A 479 -8.91 10.66 23.56
N GLY A 480 -8.55 9.43 23.89
CA GLY A 480 -7.48 9.12 24.83
C GLY A 480 -6.10 9.38 24.22
N LYS A 481 -5.06 9.12 25.03
CA LYS A 481 -3.67 9.20 24.52
C LYS A 481 -3.35 7.95 23.70
N PRO A 482 -2.52 8.09 22.66
CA PRO A 482 -2.04 6.94 21.91
C PRO A 482 -1.36 5.90 22.81
N GLN A 483 -1.67 4.64 22.57
CA GLN A 483 -1.10 3.48 23.26
C GLN A 483 -0.47 2.56 22.21
N VAL A 484 0.57 1.86 22.61
CA VAL A 484 1.19 0.85 21.76
C VAL A 484 0.31 -0.38 21.67
N ALA A 485 0.08 -0.89 20.48
CA ALA A 485 -0.61 -2.15 20.27
C ALA A 485 0.37 -3.31 20.46
N TYR A 486 0.50 -3.77 21.70
CA TYR A 486 1.28 -4.97 22.03
C TYR A 486 0.62 -6.23 21.49
N ARG A 487 1.42 -7.26 21.31
CA ARG A 487 0.98 -8.62 20.95
C ARG A 487 1.57 -9.63 21.92
N GLU A 488 1.01 -10.81 21.93
CA GLU A 488 1.58 -11.95 22.67
C GLU A 488 1.95 -13.06 21.67
N THR A 489 2.91 -13.88 22.02
CA THR A 489 3.27 -15.09 21.26
C THR A 489 3.84 -16.15 22.20
N ILE A 490 4.13 -17.32 21.66
CA ILE A 490 4.77 -18.43 22.38
C ILE A 490 6.15 -18.70 21.79
N LYS A 491 7.09 -19.12 22.64
CA LYS A 491 8.45 -19.52 22.24
C LYS A 491 8.67 -21.03 22.35
N GLY A 492 7.91 -21.69 23.20
CA GLY A 492 7.97 -23.11 23.39
C GLY A 492 6.85 -23.85 22.68
N SER A 493 6.90 -25.17 22.70
CA SER A 493 5.89 -26.05 22.13
C SER A 493 5.36 -27.05 23.17
N VAL A 494 4.16 -27.52 22.95
CA VAL A 494 3.52 -28.64 23.66
C VAL A 494 3.00 -29.62 22.64
N GLU A 495 3.55 -30.83 22.63
CA GLU A 495 3.20 -31.88 21.66
C GLU A 495 1.78 -32.41 21.84
N LYS A 496 1.33 -32.52 23.07
CA LYS A 496 0.01 -33.04 23.41
C LYS A 496 -0.51 -32.39 24.67
N TYR A 497 -1.60 -31.66 24.53
CA TYR A 497 -2.35 -31.10 25.64
C TYR A 497 -3.79 -31.59 25.59
N ASP A 498 -4.18 -32.37 26.64
CA ASP A 498 -5.52 -32.90 26.79
C ASP A 498 -6.40 -31.93 27.58
N TYR A 499 -7.55 -31.59 27.04
CA TYR A 499 -8.59 -30.84 27.74
C TYR A 499 -9.94 -31.48 27.56
N THR A 500 -10.70 -31.62 28.65
CA THR A 500 -12.04 -32.16 28.65
C THR A 500 -13.02 -31.13 29.20
N HIS A 501 -13.90 -30.62 28.35
CA HIS A 501 -15.02 -29.80 28.76
C HIS A 501 -16.18 -30.74 29.15
N LYS A 502 -16.57 -30.70 30.41
CA LYS A 502 -17.71 -31.46 30.91
C LYS A 502 -18.52 -30.60 31.87
N LYS A 503 -19.79 -30.37 31.52
CA LYS A 503 -20.74 -29.63 32.34
C LYS A 503 -22.05 -30.38 32.41
N GLN A 504 -22.52 -30.69 33.62
CA GLN A 504 -23.83 -31.28 33.89
C GLN A 504 -24.66 -30.24 34.65
N THR A 505 -25.67 -29.70 33.99
CA THR A 505 -26.69 -28.86 34.62
C THR A 505 -28.02 -29.47 34.27
N GLY A 506 -28.90 -29.75 35.21
CA GLY A 506 -30.24 -30.38 35.17
C GLY A 506 -31.05 -30.43 33.86
N GLY A 507 -30.42 -30.71 32.75
CA GLY A 507 -30.92 -30.84 31.35
C GLY A 507 -29.88 -31.57 30.51
N SER A 508 -29.77 -31.27 29.20
CA SER A 508 -28.71 -31.82 28.34
C SER A 508 -27.32 -31.39 28.84
N GLY A 509 -26.41 -32.35 29.05
CA GLY A 509 -25.04 -32.09 29.43
C GLY A 509 -24.21 -31.43 28.30
N GLN A 510 -22.99 -31.02 28.62
CA GLN A 510 -22.02 -30.60 27.61
C GLN A 510 -20.76 -31.47 27.76
N PHE A 511 -20.31 -32.03 26.65
CA PHE A 511 -19.10 -32.82 26.61
C PHE A 511 -18.29 -32.56 25.34
N ALA A 512 -17.03 -32.26 25.50
CA ALA A 512 -16.05 -32.22 24.41
C ALA A 512 -14.65 -32.51 24.97
N LYS A 513 -13.95 -33.45 24.37
CA LYS A 513 -12.54 -33.69 24.68
C LYS A 513 -11.71 -33.36 23.44
N VAL A 514 -10.66 -32.54 23.62
CA VAL A 514 -9.71 -32.18 22.58
C VAL A 514 -8.29 -32.43 23.07
N GLN A 515 -7.45 -32.90 22.17
CA GLN A 515 -6.02 -33.02 22.37
C GLN A 515 -5.34 -32.19 21.31
N ILE A 516 -4.62 -31.14 21.72
CA ILE A 516 -3.99 -30.20 20.81
C ILE A 516 -2.48 -30.21 20.94
N ARG A 517 -1.80 -29.91 19.83
CA ARG A 517 -0.39 -29.52 19.76
C ARG A 517 -0.34 -28.03 19.56
N LEU A 518 0.53 -27.33 20.31
CA LEU A 518 0.84 -25.95 20.10
C LEU A 518 2.34 -25.79 19.84
N GLU A 519 2.67 -25.01 18.84
CA GLU A 519 4.04 -24.68 18.48
C GLU A 519 4.11 -23.26 17.89
N PRO A 520 5.27 -22.59 17.93
CA PRO A 520 5.48 -21.35 17.21
C PRO A 520 5.28 -21.59 15.71
N LEU A 521 4.71 -20.61 15.02
CA LEU A 521 4.58 -20.61 13.57
C LEU A 521 5.98 -20.59 12.94
N GLU A 522 6.15 -21.27 11.82
CA GLU A 522 7.41 -21.32 11.09
C GLU A 522 7.82 -19.90 10.64
N GLN A 523 9.13 -19.62 10.67
CA GLN A 523 9.67 -18.28 10.39
C GLN A 523 9.30 -17.82 8.97
N GLU A 524 9.33 -18.73 8.01
CA GLU A 524 8.96 -18.44 6.60
C GLU A 524 7.51 -17.96 6.49
N ALA A 525 6.57 -18.64 7.17
CA ALA A 525 5.17 -18.25 7.19
C ALA A 525 4.95 -16.88 7.88
N VAL A 526 5.71 -16.59 8.94
CA VAL A 526 5.67 -15.28 9.60
C VAL A 526 6.18 -14.17 8.67
N GLU A 527 7.23 -14.43 7.90
CA GLU A 527 7.79 -13.48 6.93
C GLU A 527 6.83 -13.24 5.75
N GLU A 528 6.01 -14.24 5.41
CA GLU A 528 4.92 -14.13 4.42
C GLU A 528 3.69 -13.40 4.96
N GLY A 529 3.67 -13.06 6.25
CA GLY A 529 2.61 -12.32 6.91
C GLY A 529 1.53 -13.18 7.57
N GLU A 530 1.75 -14.49 7.68
CA GLU A 530 0.85 -15.36 8.44
C GLU A 530 1.02 -15.13 9.95
N THR A 531 -0.08 -15.15 10.68
CA THR A 531 -0.10 -14.99 12.15
C THR A 531 -0.64 -16.20 12.87
N TYR A 532 -1.30 -17.09 12.15
CA TYR A 532 -1.93 -18.29 12.69
C TYR A 532 -2.04 -19.39 11.64
N ALA A 533 -1.84 -20.64 12.06
CA ALA A 533 -2.13 -21.80 11.25
C ALA A 533 -2.86 -22.85 12.09
N PHE A 534 -3.81 -23.54 11.49
CA PHE A 534 -4.54 -24.64 12.10
C PHE A 534 -4.34 -25.94 11.31
N GLY A 535 -4.02 -27.04 12.01
CA GLY A 535 -3.88 -28.37 11.46
C GLY A 535 -4.87 -29.36 12.06
N ASP A 536 -5.28 -30.35 11.27
CA ASP A 536 -6.11 -31.46 11.70
C ASP A 536 -5.41 -32.79 11.41
N GLU A 537 -5.09 -33.54 12.46
CA GLU A 537 -4.50 -34.87 12.42
C GLU A 537 -5.43 -35.95 12.99
N VAL A 538 -6.73 -35.62 13.23
CA VAL A 538 -7.67 -36.56 13.84
C VAL A 538 -7.94 -37.72 12.90
N THR A 539 -7.78 -38.93 13.41
CA THR A 539 -8.05 -40.17 12.67
C THR A 539 -9.18 -40.96 13.27
N GLY A 540 -9.88 -41.78 12.46
CA GLY A 540 -10.90 -42.73 12.93
C GLY A 540 -12.21 -42.08 13.42
N GLY A 541 -12.47 -40.80 13.08
CA GLY A 541 -13.72 -40.11 13.42
C GLY A 541 -13.92 -39.89 14.93
N ARG A 542 -12.84 -39.84 15.71
CA ARG A 542 -12.89 -39.60 17.15
C ARG A 542 -13.42 -38.22 17.52
N VAL A 543 -13.19 -37.23 16.65
CA VAL A 543 -13.90 -35.96 16.63
C VAL A 543 -14.63 -35.88 15.30
N PRO A 544 -15.97 -35.75 15.28
CA PRO A 544 -16.74 -35.57 14.07
C PRO A 544 -16.24 -34.35 13.28
N LYS A 545 -16.17 -34.46 11.95
CA LYS A 545 -15.68 -33.41 11.07
C LYS A 545 -16.41 -32.07 11.23
N GLU A 546 -17.69 -32.14 11.60
CA GLU A 546 -18.52 -30.95 11.85
C GLU A 546 -18.08 -30.13 13.07
N TYR A 547 -17.36 -30.73 14.04
CA TYR A 547 -16.88 -30.02 15.24
C TYR A 547 -15.45 -29.50 15.13
N ILE A 548 -14.68 -29.93 14.12
CA ILE A 548 -13.29 -29.48 13.92
C ILE A 548 -13.22 -27.96 13.68
N PRO A 549 -14.07 -27.35 12.83
CA PRO A 549 -14.10 -25.90 12.68
C PRO A 549 -14.46 -25.15 13.97
N SER A 550 -15.24 -25.78 14.85
CA SER A 550 -15.60 -25.18 16.14
C SER A 550 -14.41 -25.15 17.11
N VAL A 551 -13.55 -26.15 17.07
CA VAL A 551 -12.29 -26.16 17.84
C VAL A 551 -11.38 -25.04 17.35
N ASP A 552 -11.18 -24.89 16.06
CA ASP A 552 -10.40 -23.83 15.44
C ASP A 552 -10.95 -22.44 15.81
N ALA A 553 -12.25 -22.22 15.66
CA ALA A 553 -12.90 -20.97 16.06
C ALA A 553 -12.71 -20.67 17.55
N GLY A 554 -12.76 -21.66 18.43
CA GLY A 554 -12.51 -21.51 19.85
C GLY A 554 -11.07 -21.10 20.17
N ILE A 555 -10.12 -21.67 19.46
CA ILE A 555 -8.69 -21.31 19.59
C ILE A 555 -8.47 -19.86 19.12
N GLN A 556 -9.01 -19.48 17.98
CA GLN A 556 -8.88 -18.13 17.44
C GLN A 556 -9.53 -17.08 18.36
N ASP A 557 -10.70 -17.37 18.92
CA ASP A 557 -11.34 -16.50 19.91
C ASP A 557 -10.45 -16.32 21.16
N ALA A 558 -9.82 -17.40 21.63
CA ALA A 558 -8.92 -17.32 22.77
C ALA A 558 -7.66 -16.49 22.48
N MET A 559 -7.16 -16.58 21.25
CA MET A 559 -5.98 -15.80 20.84
C MET A 559 -6.23 -14.28 20.86
N GLN A 560 -7.46 -13.84 20.66
CA GLN A 560 -7.76 -12.40 20.67
C GLN A 560 -7.57 -11.73 22.04
N TYR A 561 -7.70 -12.49 23.11
CA TYR A 561 -7.60 -11.98 24.50
C TYR A 561 -6.27 -12.28 25.18
N GLY A 562 -5.36 -12.98 24.52
CA GLY A 562 -4.07 -13.35 25.07
C GLY A 562 -4.12 -14.17 26.37
N ILE A 563 -3.00 -14.34 27.01
CA ILE A 563 -2.86 -15.08 28.28
C ILE A 563 -2.00 -14.41 29.34
N LEU A 564 -1.17 -13.44 28.98
CA LEU A 564 -0.29 -12.70 29.90
C LEU A 564 -0.89 -11.37 30.34
N ALA A 565 -1.33 -10.56 29.38
CA ALA A 565 -1.74 -9.19 29.61
C ALA A 565 -2.98 -8.78 28.78
N GLY A 566 -3.67 -9.74 28.18
CA GLY A 566 -4.87 -9.48 27.40
C GLY A 566 -4.64 -8.99 25.97
N TYR A 567 -3.41 -9.03 25.48
CA TYR A 567 -3.10 -8.63 24.11
C TYR A 567 -3.30 -9.78 23.11
N PRO A 568 -3.70 -9.50 21.87
CA PRO A 568 -3.88 -10.54 20.86
C PRO A 568 -2.62 -11.39 20.67
N MET A 569 -2.80 -12.70 20.54
CA MET A 569 -1.70 -13.63 20.26
C MET A 569 -1.51 -13.77 18.75
N VAL A 570 -0.25 -13.91 18.33
CA VAL A 570 0.18 -14.08 16.95
C VAL A 570 1.27 -15.13 16.83
N ASN A 571 1.54 -15.57 15.60
CA ASN A 571 2.63 -16.48 15.26
C ASN A 571 2.52 -17.84 15.96
N VAL A 572 1.33 -18.40 15.98
CA VAL A 572 1.01 -19.68 16.63
C VAL A 572 0.46 -20.68 15.62
N LYS A 573 0.97 -21.90 15.68
CA LYS A 573 0.41 -23.04 14.96
C LYS A 573 -0.26 -23.98 15.96
N ALA A 574 -1.54 -24.22 15.78
CA ALA A 574 -2.33 -25.15 16.59
C ALA A 574 -2.76 -26.34 15.74
N THR A 575 -2.57 -27.54 16.23
CA THR A 575 -2.98 -28.77 15.56
C THR A 575 -3.89 -29.58 16.47
N LEU A 576 -5.08 -29.91 15.99
CA LEU A 576 -5.96 -30.87 16.67
C LEU A 576 -5.47 -32.29 16.37
N VAL A 577 -4.92 -32.96 17.38
CA VAL A 577 -4.28 -34.26 17.22
C VAL A 577 -5.28 -35.39 17.45
N ASP A 578 -6.11 -35.27 18.48
CA ASP A 578 -7.08 -36.28 18.85
C ASP A 578 -8.22 -35.67 19.70
N GLY A 579 -9.21 -36.46 20.07
CA GLY A 579 -10.26 -36.02 20.94
C GLY A 579 -11.31 -37.13 21.18
N ALA A 580 -12.41 -36.76 21.82
CA ALA A 580 -13.55 -37.62 21.99
C ALA A 580 -14.85 -36.82 22.06
N TYR A 581 -15.90 -37.40 21.62
CA TYR A 581 -17.26 -36.85 21.68
C TYR A 581 -18.23 -37.79 22.39
N HIS A 582 -19.37 -37.23 22.76
CA HIS A 582 -20.50 -37.99 23.33
C HIS A 582 -21.73 -37.77 22.44
N GLU A 583 -22.41 -38.88 22.06
CA GLU A 583 -23.49 -38.84 21.08
C GLU A 583 -24.63 -37.87 21.41
N VAL A 584 -24.87 -37.59 22.70
CA VAL A 584 -25.99 -36.75 23.17
C VAL A 584 -25.50 -35.36 23.66
N ASP A 585 -24.35 -35.31 24.34
CA ASP A 585 -23.91 -34.14 25.07
C ASP A 585 -22.85 -33.32 24.32
N SER A 586 -22.42 -33.74 23.14
CA SER A 586 -21.51 -32.98 22.29
C SER A 586 -22.23 -31.99 21.38
N SER A 587 -21.66 -30.82 21.20
CA SER A 587 -22.18 -29.76 20.32
C SER A 587 -21.01 -28.90 19.81
N GLU A 588 -21.26 -28.14 18.77
CA GLU A 588 -20.31 -27.13 18.25
C GLU A 588 -19.84 -26.19 19.36
N MET A 589 -20.75 -25.72 20.21
CA MET A 589 -20.43 -24.85 21.34
C MET A 589 -19.54 -25.54 22.37
N ALA A 590 -19.78 -26.83 22.69
CA ALA A 590 -18.94 -27.58 23.62
C ALA A 590 -17.50 -27.73 23.09
N PHE A 591 -17.33 -28.00 21.80
CA PHE A 591 -16.01 -28.07 21.16
C PHE A 591 -15.35 -26.72 21.02
N LYS A 592 -16.11 -25.65 20.77
CA LYS A 592 -15.59 -24.28 20.76
C LYS A 592 -15.02 -23.89 22.13
N VAL A 593 -15.74 -24.15 23.22
CA VAL A 593 -15.26 -23.93 24.59
C VAL A 593 -14.07 -24.81 24.89
N ALA A 594 -14.08 -26.08 24.52
CA ALA A 594 -12.97 -26.99 24.73
C ALA A 594 -11.69 -26.52 24.01
N GLY A 595 -11.81 -26.08 22.75
CA GLY A 595 -10.70 -25.51 21.97
C GLY A 595 -10.12 -24.26 22.62
N SER A 596 -10.97 -23.34 23.04
CA SER A 596 -10.58 -22.10 23.72
C SER A 596 -9.81 -22.38 25.02
N MET A 597 -10.33 -23.25 25.88
CA MET A 597 -9.72 -23.56 27.16
C MET A 597 -8.44 -24.38 27.00
N ALA A 598 -8.42 -25.35 26.09
CA ALA A 598 -7.23 -26.14 25.77
C ALA A 598 -6.09 -25.22 25.30
N PHE A 599 -6.39 -24.29 24.43
CA PHE A 599 -5.41 -23.30 23.96
C PHE A 599 -4.86 -22.46 25.10
N LYS A 600 -5.71 -21.86 25.93
CA LYS A 600 -5.27 -21.01 27.07
C LYS A 600 -4.35 -21.73 28.02
N GLU A 601 -4.67 -22.98 28.37
CA GLU A 601 -3.89 -23.78 29.30
C GLU A 601 -2.57 -24.29 28.68
N ALA A 602 -2.61 -24.70 27.41
CA ALA A 602 -1.43 -25.15 26.69
C ALA A 602 -0.46 -23.98 26.44
N ALA A 603 -0.95 -22.82 26.02
CA ALA A 603 -0.15 -21.66 25.73
C ALA A 603 0.63 -21.13 26.95
N ARG A 604 0.04 -21.24 28.16
CA ARG A 604 0.75 -20.92 29.41
C ARG A 604 2.00 -21.78 29.62
N LYS A 605 2.02 -22.99 29.09
CA LYS A 605 3.19 -23.90 29.18
C LYS A 605 4.21 -23.69 28.07
N CYS A 606 3.85 -22.92 27.03
CA CYS A 606 4.68 -22.67 25.85
C CYS A 606 5.55 -21.40 25.97
N GLN A 607 5.94 -21.00 27.18
CA GLN A 607 6.77 -19.81 27.40
C GLN A 607 6.22 -18.56 26.68
N PRO A 608 5.03 -18.08 27.06
CA PRO A 608 4.44 -16.92 26.42
C PRO A 608 5.26 -15.66 26.69
N VAL A 609 5.36 -14.79 25.69
CA VAL A 609 6.09 -13.51 25.73
C VAL A 609 5.26 -12.39 25.10
N ILE A 610 5.56 -11.16 25.49
CA ILE A 610 4.98 -9.95 24.87
C ILE A 610 5.86 -9.49 23.73
N LEU A 611 5.22 -9.09 22.63
CA LEU A 611 5.85 -8.46 21.47
C LEU A 611 5.48 -6.98 21.42
N GLU A 612 6.46 -6.16 21.03
CA GLU A 612 6.30 -4.74 20.77
C GLU A 612 6.65 -4.39 19.32
N PRO A 613 5.98 -3.38 18.71
CA PRO A 613 6.32 -2.93 17.38
C PRO A 613 7.63 -2.15 17.41
N LEU A 614 8.58 -2.54 16.54
CA LEU A 614 9.81 -1.81 16.26
C LEU A 614 9.63 -0.95 15.02
N MET A 615 10.07 0.29 15.13
CA MET A 615 10.06 1.25 14.03
C MET A 615 11.46 1.34 13.42
N ALA A 616 11.56 1.26 12.10
CA ALA A 616 12.75 1.64 11.37
C ALA A 616 12.80 3.17 11.31
N VAL A 617 13.74 3.74 12.06
CA VAL A 617 13.92 5.19 12.21
C VAL A 617 15.14 5.62 11.41
N GLU A 618 15.00 6.64 10.61
CA GLU A 618 16.08 7.29 9.90
C GLU A 618 16.14 8.76 10.30
N VAL A 619 17.29 9.19 10.84
CA VAL A 619 17.52 10.58 11.25
C VAL A 619 18.58 11.18 10.36
N THR A 620 18.24 12.27 9.67
CA THR A 620 19.17 13.08 8.89
C THR A 620 19.57 14.29 9.72
N THR A 621 20.87 14.41 10.00
CA THR A 621 21.42 15.44 10.89
C THR A 621 22.75 15.98 10.37
N PRO A 622 23.10 17.25 10.66
CA PRO A 622 24.48 17.71 10.52
C PRO A 622 25.43 16.86 11.37
N GLU A 623 26.68 16.74 10.91
CA GLU A 623 27.71 15.93 11.60
C GLU A 623 27.92 16.34 13.06
N ASP A 624 27.83 17.61 13.38
CA ASP A 624 28.00 18.15 14.73
C ASP A 624 27.01 17.58 15.76
N TYR A 625 25.82 17.16 15.34
CA TYR A 625 24.77 16.61 16.20
C TYR A 625 24.65 15.10 16.13
N MET A 626 25.42 14.41 15.29
CA MET A 626 25.32 12.96 15.07
C MET A 626 25.50 12.18 16.39
N GLY A 627 26.46 12.58 17.23
CA GLY A 627 26.71 11.94 18.53
C GLY A 627 25.51 12.05 19.48
N GLU A 628 24.85 13.22 19.52
CA GLU A 628 23.66 13.42 20.35
C GLU A 628 22.46 12.60 19.83
N VAL A 629 22.30 12.54 18.52
CA VAL A 629 21.24 11.72 17.87
C VAL A 629 21.43 10.24 18.20
N ILE A 630 22.64 9.71 18.05
CA ILE A 630 22.95 8.30 18.36
C ILE A 630 22.73 8.03 19.85
N GLY A 631 23.21 8.92 20.72
CA GLY A 631 23.01 8.82 22.16
C GLY A 631 21.53 8.81 22.56
N ASP A 632 20.72 9.65 21.94
CA ASP A 632 19.27 9.70 22.17
C ASP A 632 18.56 8.44 21.69
N LEU A 633 18.84 7.97 20.46
CA LEU A 633 18.27 6.73 19.94
C LEU A 633 18.62 5.52 20.82
N ASN A 634 19.86 5.42 21.27
CA ASN A 634 20.28 4.37 22.20
C ASN A 634 19.55 4.46 23.55
N SER A 635 19.34 5.66 24.08
CA SER A 635 18.58 5.85 25.33
C SER A 635 17.11 5.41 25.21
N ARG A 636 16.57 5.42 23.98
CA ARG A 636 15.23 4.94 23.64
C ARG A 636 15.17 3.46 23.30
N ARG A 637 16.13 2.67 23.78
CA ARG A 637 16.26 1.24 23.45
C ARG A 637 16.44 0.97 21.96
N GLY A 638 16.87 1.98 21.20
CA GLY A 638 17.14 1.86 19.77
C GLY A 638 18.41 1.08 19.52
N GLN A 639 18.40 0.33 18.42
CA GLN A 639 19.58 -0.35 17.90
C GLN A 639 19.98 0.32 16.60
N VAL A 640 21.11 1.02 16.62
CA VAL A 640 21.69 1.66 15.43
C VAL A 640 22.23 0.59 14.49
N ASN A 641 21.71 0.53 13.26
CA ASN A 641 22.05 -0.49 12.28
C ASN A 641 23.06 0.03 11.24
N ALA A 642 22.97 1.30 10.86
CA ALA A 642 23.82 1.89 9.85
C ALA A 642 23.96 3.40 10.05
N MET A 643 25.07 3.93 9.54
CA MET A 643 25.34 5.36 9.42
C MET A 643 25.85 5.61 8.00
N GLU A 644 25.27 6.60 7.34
CA GLU A 644 25.56 6.95 5.96
C GLU A 644 25.83 8.46 5.84
N GLU A 645 26.51 8.85 4.79
CA GLU A 645 26.63 10.25 4.42
C GLU A 645 25.74 10.52 3.20
N ARG A 646 24.97 11.60 3.27
CA ARG A 646 24.03 11.98 2.23
C ARG A 646 24.05 13.49 2.04
N SER A 647 24.47 13.96 0.88
CA SER A 647 24.49 15.41 0.54
C SER A 647 25.13 16.30 1.62
N GLY A 648 26.22 15.83 2.25
CA GLY A 648 26.90 16.58 3.32
C GLY A 648 26.20 16.54 4.69
N ALA A 649 25.15 15.73 4.84
CA ALA A 649 24.51 15.39 6.11
C ALA A 649 24.80 13.96 6.51
N ARG A 650 24.70 13.67 7.80
CA ARG A 650 24.79 12.30 8.35
C ARG A 650 23.41 11.71 8.50
N VAL A 651 23.26 10.46 8.08
CA VAL A 651 22.03 9.70 8.21
C VAL A 651 22.26 8.53 9.17
N VAL A 652 21.49 8.51 10.26
CA VAL A 652 21.52 7.45 11.27
C VAL A 652 20.28 6.59 11.10
N LYS A 653 20.47 5.29 10.87
CA LYS A 653 19.39 4.30 10.76
C LYS A 653 19.37 3.43 12.02
N ALA A 654 18.19 3.32 12.63
CA ALA A 654 18.02 2.52 13.84
C ALA A 654 16.65 1.85 13.89
N ASN A 655 16.58 0.70 14.57
CA ASN A 655 15.30 0.11 14.97
C ASN A 655 15.01 0.53 16.42
N VAL A 656 13.87 1.19 16.62
CA VAL A 656 13.48 1.74 17.92
C VAL A 656 12.07 1.30 18.27
N PRO A 657 11.78 0.85 19.51
CA PRO A 657 10.42 0.55 19.93
C PRO A 657 9.50 1.75 19.80
N LEU A 658 8.29 1.55 19.26
CA LEU A 658 7.31 2.62 19.09
C LEU A 658 7.00 3.34 20.39
N SER A 659 6.95 2.62 21.51
CA SER A 659 6.70 3.19 22.84
C SER A 659 7.69 4.29 23.24
N GLU A 660 8.90 4.25 22.71
CA GLU A 660 9.97 5.21 22.99
C GLU A 660 10.00 6.39 21.98
N MET A 661 9.18 6.33 20.94
CA MET A 661 9.17 7.33 19.87
C MET A 661 8.12 8.43 20.06
N PHE A 662 7.18 8.26 21.00
CA PHE A 662 6.21 9.33 21.29
C PHE A 662 6.90 10.61 21.74
N GLY A 663 6.57 11.72 21.07
CA GLY A 663 7.19 13.02 21.36
C GLY A 663 8.61 13.23 20.80
N TYR A 664 9.17 12.24 20.09
CA TYR A 664 10.54 12.30 19.56
C TYR A 664 10.85 13.54 18.73
N VAL A 665 9.89 14.02 17.93
CA VAL A 665 10.06 15.22 17.10
C VAL A 665 10.46 16.46 17.92
N GLY A 666 9.86 16.62 19.11
CA GLY A 666 10.17 17.71 20.02
C GLY A 666 11.59 17.62 20.58
N ASP A 667 11.95 16.43 21.04
CA ASP A 667 13.28 16.16 21.60
C ASP A 667 14.37 16.29 20.55
N LEU A 668 14.16 15.76 19.34
CA LEU A 668 15.09 15.89 18.22
C LEU A 668 15.34 17.36 17.86
N ARG A 669 14.26 18.14 17.71
CA ARG A 669 14.35 19.58 17.41
C ARG A 669 15.11 20.34 18.50
N SER A 670 14.85 20.04 19.76
CA SER A 670 15.52 20.66 20.90
C SER A 670 17.02 20.37 20.92
N LYS A 671 17.43 19.11 20.68
CA LYS A 671 18.82 18.67 20.70
C LYS A 671 19.61 19.13 19.49
N THR A 672 18.97 19.26 18.32
CA THR A 672 19.62 19.61 17.06
C THR A 672 19.36 21.04 16.60
N GLN A 673 18.78 21.88 17.45
CA GLN A 673 18.39 23.25 17.13
C GLN A 673 17.51 23.35 15.86
N GLY A 674 16.63 22.34 15.67
CA GLY A 674 15.76 22.26 14.51
C GLY A 674 16.45 21.88 13.19
N ARG A 675 17.72 21.47 13.21
CA ARG A 675 18.50 21.15 12.00
C ARG A 675 18.41 19.69 11.55
N ALA A 676 17.90 18.80 12.39
CA ALA A 676 17.70 17.41 12.04
C ALA A 676 16.23 17.13 11.67
N ASN A 677 16.06 16.22 10.74
CA ASN A 677 14.78 15.65 10.38
C ASN A 677 14.80 14.13 10.63
N TYR A 678 13.64 13.55 10.85
CA TYR A 678 13.53 12.10 10.94
C TYR A 678 12.31 11.59 10.18
N SER A 679 12.40 10.34 9.78
CA SER A 679 11.26 9.54 9.35
C SER A 679 11.25 8.25 10.12
N MET A 680 10.09 7.65 10.32
CA MET A 680 9.97 6.32 10.87
C MET A 680 8.87 5.54 10.17
N VAL A 681 9.11 4.25 10.00
CA VAL A 681 8.16 3.30 9.42
C VAL A 681 8.10 2.07 10.28
N PHE A 682 6.96 1.40 10.33
CA PHE A 682 6.85 0.11 10.99
C PHE A 682 7.81 -0.90 10.33
N SER A 683 8.58 -1.61 11.14
CA SER A 683 9.50 -2.65 10.67
C SER A 683 8.93 -4.04 10.98
N HIS A 684 8.90 -4.42 12.23
CA HIS A 684 8.43 -5.74 12.68
C HIS A 684 8.10 -5.71 14.18
N TYR A 685 7.45 -6.77 14.66
CA TYR A 685 7.30 -7.03 16.08
C TYR A 685 8.50 -7.78 16.63
N ALA A 686 8.95 -7.41 17.84
CA ALA A 686 10.04 -8.08 18.54
C ALA A 686 9.69 -8.30 20.02
N GLU A 687 10.35 -9.29 20.61
CA GLU A 687 10.17 -9.62 22.04
C GLU A 687 10.59 -8.44 22.94
N VAL A 688 9.73 -8.10 23.88
CA VAL A 688 9.98 -7.05 24.86
C VAL A 688 11.00 -7.56 25.91
N PRO A 689 12.00 -6.76 26.32
CA PRO A 689 12.89 -7.13 27.41
C PRO A 689 12.14 -7.50 28.69
N ALA A 690 12.65 -8.47 29.44
CA ALA A 690 11.96 -9.04 30.61
C ALA A 690 11.58 -8.01 31.69
N SER A 691 12.39 -6.96 31.89
CA SER A 691 12.09 -5.85 32.83
C SER A 691 10.87 -5.04 32.36
N VAL A 692 10.81 -4.69 31.09
CA VAL A 692 9.72 -3.90 30.50
C VAL A 692 8.46 -4.76 30.39
N SER A 693 8.61 -6.05 30.05
CA SER A 693 7.48 -6.99 30.01
C SER A 693 6.72 -7.05 31.34
N LYS A 694 7.45 -7.08 32.48
CA LYS A 694 6.83 -7.07 33.80
C LYS A 694 6.01 -5.80 34.06
N GLU A 695 6.52 -4.64 33.66
CA GLU A 695 5.80 -3.38 33.80
C GLU A 695 4.53 -3.33 32.94
N ILE A 696 4.60 -3.87 31.70
CA ILE A 696 3.46 -3.95 30.79
C ILE A 696 2.38 -4.86 31.37
N ILE A 697 2.77 -6.05 31.87
CA ILE A 697 1.86 -7.01 32.47
C ILE A 697 1.21 -6.40 33.73
N ALA A 698 2.00 -5.79 34.60
CA ALA A 698 1.48 -5.16 35.82
C ALA A 698 0.47 -4.04 35.52
N LYS A 699 0.73 -3.22 34.53
CA LYS A 699 -0.22 -2.17 34.09
C LYS A 699 -1.50 -2.75 33.50
N ALA A 700 -1.40 -3.85 32.73
CA ALA A 700 -2.54 -4.48 32.10
C ALA A 700 -3.40 -5.29 33.07
N THR A 701 -2.79 -5.90 34.09
CA THR A 701 -3.48 -6.73 35.09
C THR A 701 -3.93 -5.94 36.36
N GLY A 702 -3.54 -4.65 36.44
CA GLY A 702 -3.88 -3.80 37.58
C GLY A 702 -3.11 -4.10 38.87
N GLU A 703 -1.98 -4.84 38.78
CA GLU A 703 -1.08 -5.16 39.92
C GLU A 703 0.05 -4.15 40.14
#